data_f2bfa3e4cd973bdac43c1f11f64258e1
#
_entry.id   f2bfa3e4cd973bdac43c1f11f64258e1
#
_cell.length_a   1.000
_cell.length_b   1.000
_cell.length_c   1.000
_cell.angle_alpha   90.00
_cell.angle_beta   90.00
_cell.angle_gamma   90.00
#
_symmetry.space_group_name_H-M   'P 1'
#
loop_
_entity.id
_entity.type
_entity.pdbx_description
1 polymer ?
#
loop_
_entity_poly.entity_id
_entity_poly.type
_entity_poly.pdbx_seq_one_letter_code
_entity_poly.pdbx_strand_id
1 'polypeptide(L)'
;MSRHYRLTFPLLFSLLLLVAGQAHAQKPLALWRPATPAARAAAASPEPASWFTLDAAQLATRLAAAPPETRPTEAVTLELPYPDGTLHRFALTQVPVMAPALAARFPQIRTYAGHAQDDPATTVRLETGPAGLHAQVTGPTGVHSILADPAAANRYESRQDAPVKFDCKALPNPTAQQPLLRTTASAPTAPYGSQLRTMRLALAATGEYTRQLGGGTVAGTVASMVTLVSQLNAVYERDLALRLQLVANTDLLVYLDPATDPFDNSSPVALMNANEAVVNAAVGVSNYDLGHVLGYMSGGYSGIAYVGVVCSTTLAAAGASTGSSAGLMATVLTHEIGHQLGSAHTFNGDQGNCAGGSRSASLAFEPGAGNTIMSYDGRCNPDNVGSAVPYFHAGSISAIMSKLSCGTLTANGNHPPTLTVPPSGYAIPMGTPFSLAGTGTDADGDALTFSWEELDLGNASGLAGAATDATAPPLFRSFAPQASATRTFPALSSILNNTASTGEILPLVARPLNFRLTARDNHSGMATADVSLTVAAAGPFRVTAPSAAISAAGSSTYTVRWDVLGTDLAPVNCANVQILFSTDGGQTFPTVLLSSTPNNGTAQVTFPKTATTQGRIKIQAINNVFFAINSGNITLSGSLPVELTAFSAEARATSAHLAWATASEKNNTGFAVEASADGTVFRRLGWVAGQGNSSSPSQYQFEDGTLAQYGNPTVYYRLRQIDVDGTETFSPVRSVAVPAGLAAQFQVWPNPARAAVSVAGVAPGQVVQLLDLTGRLLLQKTQSTSGPLQLELPSSLAQGIYVVRANGQSRRLVVE
;
A
#
# COMPACT_ATOMS: atom_id res chain seq x y z
N MET A 1 28.19 -25.71 71.74
CA MET A 1 29.28 -26.66 71.87
C MET A 1 29.68 -27.15 70.53
N SER A 2 30.63 -26.52 69.89
CA SER A 2 31.99 -26.87 69.53
C SER A 2 32.15 -28.24 68.86
N ARG A 3 32.54 -28.35 67.59
CA ARG A 3 33.94 -28.54 67.19
C ARG A 3 34.12 -28.55 65.68
N HIS A 4 35.11 -27.77 65.21
CA HIS A 4 35.74 -27.81 63.95
C HIS A 4 36.45 -29.09 63.61
N TYR A 5 36.45 -29.56 62.33
CA TYR A 5 37.58 -30.31 61.77
C TYR A 5 37.84 -29.82 60.34
N ARG A 6 39.04 -29.28 60.13
CA ARG A 6 39.67 -29.02 58.83
C ARG A 6 40.32 -30.33 58.37
N LEU A 7 40.11 -30.65 57.08
CA LEU A 7 40.96 -31.61 56.39
C LEU A 7 41.30 -31.00 54.97
N THR A 8 42.60 -30.86 54.87
CA THR A 8 43.31 -30.45 53.60
C THR A 8 43.45 -31.67 52.71
N PHE A 9 43.22 -31.47 51.40
CA PHE A 9 43.54 -32.43 50.34
C PHE A 9 44.25 -31.76 49.15
N PRO A 10 45.23 -32.44 48.53
CA PRO A 10 46.14 -31.84 47.61
C PRO A 10 45.57 -31.81 46.14
N LEU A 11 46.04 -30.83 45.40
CA LEU A 11 45.83 -30.70 43.92
C LEU A 11 46.44 -31.87 43.16
N LEU A 12 45.62 -32.58 42.39
CA LEU A 12 46.07 -33.34 41.21
C LEU A 12 45.56 -32.63 39.96
N PHE A 13 46.51 -32.11 39.20
CA PHE A 13 46.30 -31.58 37.87
C PHE A 13 46.05 -32.72 36.88
N SER A 14 44.79 -32.91 36.44
CA SER A 14 44.52 -33.77 35.28
C SER A 14 44.16 -32.86 34.09
N LEU A 15 45.08 -32.83 33.15
CA LEU A 15 44.93 -32.16 31.83
C LEU A 15 43.96 -32.96 30.97
N LEU A 16 42.67 -32.57 30.94
CA LEU A 16 41.71 -33.09 29.93
C LEU A 16 41.74 -32.16 28.72
N LEU A 17 42.31 -32.67 27.62
CA LEU A 17 42.15 -32.07 26.30
C LEU A 17 40.68 -32.13 25.89
N LEU A 18 39.94 -31.03 26.03
CA LEU A 18 38.63 -30.82 25.39
C LEU A 18 38.89 -30.53 23.91
N VAL A 19 38.73 -31.53 23.05
CA VAL A 19 38.48 -31.31 21.63
C VAL A 19 37.08 -30.71 21.50
N ALA A 20 36.99 -29.39 21.47
CA ALA A 20 35.78 -28.66 21.08
C ALA A 20 35.55 -28.89 19.59
N GLY A 21 34.83 -29.94 19.24
CA GLY A 21 34.20 -30.07 17.95
C GLY A 21 33.29 -28.86 17.73
N GLN A 22 33.72 -27.94 16.88
CA GLN A 22 32.82 -26.90 16.35
C GLN A 22 31.73 -27.64 15.57
N ALA A 23 30.60 -27.90 16.22
CA ALA A 23 29.38 -28.17 15.49
C ALA A 23 29.08 -26.92 14.68
N HIS A 24 29.45 -26.93 13.40
CA HIS A 24 28.92 -25.98 12.43
C HIS A 24 27.41 -26.16 12.49
N ALA A 25 26.68 -25.26 13.14
CA ALA A 25 25.26 -25.13 12.97
C ALA A 25 25.03 -24.89 11.49
N GLN A 26 24.68 -25.94 10.72
CA GLN A 26 24.23 -25.80 9.37
C GLN A 26 23.06 -24.81 9.42
N LYS A 27 23.21 -23.67 8.73
CA LYS A 27 22.08 -22.79 8.48
C LYS A 27 20.91 -23.67 8.06
N PRO A 28 19.73 -23.54 8.68
CA PRO A 28 18.58 -24.32 8.26
C PRO A 28 18.41 -24.12 6.76
N LEU A 29 18.36 -25.21 6.02
CA LEU A 29 18.15 -25.21 4.57
C LEU A 29 16.88 -24.39 4.30
N ALA A 30 16.96 -23.45 3.38
CA ALA A 30 15.81 -22.62 3.00
C ALA A 30 14.68 -23.53 2.48
N LEU A 31 13.45 -23.31 2.94
CA LEU A 31 12.26 -24.07 2.53
C LEU A 31 12.06 -24.01 1.01
N TRP A 32 12.29 -22.84 0.41
CA TRP A 32 12.20 -22.57 -1.02
C TRP A 32 13.57 -22.21 -1.58
N ARG A 33 13.89 -22.76 -2.76
CA ARG A 33 15.10 -22.42 -3.51
C ARG A 33 14.70 -22.04 -4.94
N PRO A 34 15.24 -20.96 -5.50
CA PRO A 34 15.00 -20.60 -6.90
C PRO A 34 15.33 -21.77 -7.82
N ALA A 35 14.51 -21.98 -8.83
CA ALA A 35 14.68 -23.03 -9.84
C ALA A 35 14.49 -22.46 -11.25
N THR A 36 15.02 -23.14 -12.25
CA THR A 36 14.79 -22.77 -13.66
C THR A 36 13.54 -23.46 -14.19
N PRO A 37 12.74 -22.79 -15.04
CA PRO A 37 11.59 -23.42 -15.69
C PRO A 37 12.04 -24.57 -16.59
N ALA A 38 11.17 -25.58 -16.78
CA ALA A 38 11.40 -26.56 -17.84
C ALA A 38 11.28 -25.89 -19.22
N ALA A 39 12.08 -26.30 -20.18
CA ALA A 39 12.14 -25.70 -21.52
C ALA A 39 10.77 -25.58 -22.24
N ARG A 40 9.78 -26.40 -21.88
CA ARG A 40 8.42 -26.39 -22.42
C ARG A 40 7.48 -25.42 -21.68
N ALA A 41 7.77 -25.08 -20.41
CA ALA A 41 6.93 -24.20 -19.58
C ALA A 41 7.23 -22.70 -19.85
N ALA A 42 8.47 -22.37 -20.21
CA ALA A 42 8.91 -20.99 -20.49
C ALA A 42 8.19 -20.34 -21.70
N ALA A 43 7.53 -21.12 -22.55
CA ALA A 43 6.85 -20.63 -23.75
C ALA A 43 5.33 -20.37 -23.55
N ALA A 44 4.74 -20.65 -22.38
CA ALA A 44 3.30 -20.80 -22.25
C ALA A 44 2.58 -19.72 -21.41
N SER A 45 3.28 -18.86 -20.68
CA SER A 45 2.60 -17.83 -19.86
C SER A 45 3.10 -16.42 -20.21
N PRO A 46 2.20 -15.51 -20.61
CA PRO A 46 2.53 -14.10 -20.80
C PRO A 46 2.65 -13.33 -19.46
N GLU A 47 2.26 -13.93 -18.35
CA GLU A 47 2.21 -13.30 -17.03
C GLU A 47 3.53 -13.52 -16.25
N PRO A 48 3.90 -12.62 -15.32
CA PRO A 48 5.05 -12.80 -14.46
C PRO A 48 4.99 -14.11 -13.69
N ALA A 49 6.04 -14.91 -13.77
CA ALA A 49 6.14 -16.19 -13.05
C ALA A 49 7.57 -16.46 -12.61
N SER A 50 7.71 -17.04 -11.41
CA SER A 50 8.98 -17.50 -10.84
C SER A 50 8.89 -18.96 -10.42
N TRP A 51 10.02 -19.67 -10.54
CA TRP A 51 10.09 -21.11 -10.29
C TRP A 51 10.94 -21.42 -9.06
N PHE A 52 10.49 -22.40 -8.28
CA PHE A 52 11.12 -22.80 -7.04
C PHE A 52 11.15 -24.31 -6.86
N THR A 53 12.12 -24.81 -6.09
CA THR A 53 12.09 -26.15 -5.51
C THR A 53 11.74 -26.04 -4.03
N LEU A 54 10.89 -26.94 -3.56
CA LEU A 54 10.37 -27.02 -2.19
C LEU A 54 11.00 -28.18 -1.44
N ASP A 55 11.45 -27.95 -0.21
CA ASP A 55 11.76 -29.03 0.73
C ASP A 55 10.47 -29.57 1.36
N ALA A 56 9.93 -30.61 0.76
CA ALA A 56 8.63 -31.20 1.17
C ALA A 56 8.66 -31.77 2.60
N ALA A 57 9.80 -32.28 3.08
CA ALA A 57 9.91 -32.82 4.43
C ALA A 57 9.88 -31.68 5.48
N GLN A 58 10.59 -30.59 5.20
CA GLN A 58 10.57 -29.42 6.06
C GLN A 58 9.18 -28.76 6.07
N LEU A 59 8.49 -28.66 4.89
CA LEU A 59 7.13 -28.17 4.80
C LEU A 59 6.19 -29.01 5.67
N ALA A 60 6.21 -30.35 5.52
CA ALA A 60 5.36 -31.25 6.29
C ALA A 60 5.56 -31.08 7.82
N THR A 61 6.80 -30.92 8.25
CA THR A 61 7.14 -30.67 9.66
C THR A 61 6.56 -29.36 10.16
N ARG A 62 6.70 -28.28 9.39
CA ARG A 62 6.15 -26.96 9.77
C ARG A 62 4.63 -26.97 9.82
N LEU A 63 4.00 -27.52 8.77
CA LEU A 63 2.53 -27.57 8.69
C LEU A 63 1.89 -28.52 9.71
N ALA A 64 2.61 -29.57 10.15
CA ALA A 64 2.13 -30.44 11.23
C ALA A 64 2.01 -29.72 12.58
N ALA A 65 2.77 -28.64 12.78
CA ALA A 65 2.70 -27.80 13.98
C ALA A 65 1.61 -26.72 13.91
N ALA A 66 0.97 -26.52 12.73
CA ALA A 66 -0.06 -25.50 12.59
C ALA A 66 -1.28 -25.81 13.49
N PRO A 67 -1.68 -24.87 14.37
CA PRO A 67 -2.82 -25.06 15.27
C PRO A 67 -4.14 -24.96 14.48
N PRO A 68 -5.25 -25.43 15.06
CA PRO A 68 -6.56 -25.14 14.52
C PRO A 68 -6.85 -23.63 14.61
N GLU A 69 -7.69 -23.12 13.73
CA GLU A 69 -8.08 -21.70 13.65
C GLU A 69 -8.63 -21.10 14.96
N THR A 70 -9.12 -21.94 15.88
CA THR A 70 -9.59 -21.53 17.22
C THR A 70 -8.44 -21.05 18.14
N ARG A 71 -7.18 -21.18 17.70
CA ARG A 71 -5.99 -20.74 18.42
C ARG A 71 -5.06 -19.91 17.52
N PRO A 72 -5.52 -18.78 16.99
CA PRO A 72 -4.78 -17.99 15.99
C PRO A 72 -3.45 -17.42 16.52
N THR A 73 -3.34 -17.18 17.83
CA THR A 73 -2.10 -16.68 18.47
C THR A 73 -0.94 -17.69 18.43
N GLU A 74 -1.22 -18.96 18.16
CA GLU A 74 -0.23 -20.04 18.01
C GLU A 74 0.13 -20.31 16.54
N ALA A 75 -0.35 -19.50 15.59
CA ALA A 75 -0.17 -19.68 14.15
C ALA A 75 1.31 -19.92 13.77
N VAL A 76 1.53 -20.83 12.82
CA VAL A 76 2.89 -21.11 12.33
C VAL A 76 3.25 -20.15 11.20
N THR A 77 4.50 -19.67 11.22
CA THR A 77 5.02 -18.83 10.13
C THR A 77 5.56 -19.69 9.00
N LEU A 78 5.08 -19.44 7.79
CA LEU A 78 5.57 -20.06 6.55
C LEU A 78 5.94 -18.97 5.54
N GLU A 79 7.09 -19.13 4.88
CA GLU A 79 7.46 -18.29 3.74
C GLU A 79 6.87 -18.86 2.46
N LEU A 80 6.26 -18.00 1.63
CA LEU A 80 5.67 -18.36 0.34
C LEU A 80 6.27 -17.49 -0.77
N PRO A 81 6.56 -18.07 -1.95
CA PRO A 81 7.15 -17.34 -3.06
C PRO A 81 6.11 -16.52 -3.84
N TYR A 82 6.51 -15.31 -4.25
CA TYR A 82 5.73 -14.44 -5.13
C TYR A 82 6.21 -14.54 -6.59
N PRO A 83 5.40 -14.08 -7.55
CA PRO A 83 5.74 -14.12 -8.97
C PRO A 83 7.01 -13.33 -9.35
N ASP A 84 7.38 -12.32 -8.56
CA ASP A 84 8.60 -11.51 -8.72
C ASP A 84 9.87 -12.18 -8.16
N GLY A 85 9.72 -13.36 -7.54
CA GLY A 85 10.82 -14.11 -6.95
C GLY A 85 11.08 -13.82 -5.48
N THR A 86 10.36 -12.89 -4.86
CA THR A 86 10.46 -12.59 -3.42
C THR A 86 9.75 -13.64 -2.57
N LEU A 87 10.09 -13.70 -1.28
CA LEU A 87 9.45 -14.57 -0.29
C LEU A 87 8.78 -13.72 0.76
N HIS A 88 7.48 -13.99 1.01
CA HIS A 88 6.69 -13.30 2.02
C HIS A 88 6.27 -14.26 3.12
N ARG A 89 6.14 -13.74 4.36
CA ARG A 89 5.81 -14.54 5.54
C ARG A 89 4.32 -14.50 5.84
N PHE A 90 3.74 -15.67 6.02
CA PHE A 90 2.34 -15.85 6.37
C PHE A 90 2.21 -16.55 7.71
N ALA A 91 1.27 -16.09 8.54
CA ALA A 91 0.84 -16.77 9.75
C ALA A 91 -0.32 -17.70 9.40
N LEU A 92 -0.14 -19.02 9.57
CA LEU A 92 -1.08 -20.05 9.11
C LEU A 92 -1.71 -20.84 10.26
N THR A 93 -3.00 -21.11 10.13
CA THR A 93 -3.78 -22.05 10.97
C THR A 93 -4.45 -23.11 10.10
N GLN A 94 -4.82 -24.25 10.69
CA GLN A 94 -5.62 -25.26 10.00
C GLN A 94 -7.08 -24.84 9.96
N VAL A 95 -7.71 -24.95 8.78
CA VAL A 95 -9.12 -24.66 8.57
C VAL A 95 -9.85 -25.88 8.01
N PRO A 96 -11.05 -26.24 8.49
CA PRO A 96 -11.76 -27.44 8.05
C PRO A 96 -12.58 -27.17 6.78
N VAL A 97 -12.17 -27.73 5.64
CA VAL A 97 -12.95 -27.71 4.38
C VAL A 97 -13.74 -29.01 4.20
N MET A 98 -13.33 -30.09 4.85
CA MET A 98 -14.02 -31.39 4.84
C MET A 98 -14.72 -31.65 6.16
N ALA A 99 -15.90 -32.31 6.10
CA ALA A 99 -16.50 -32.88 7.31
C ALA A 99 -15.52 -33.87 7.97
N PRO A 100 -15.52 -34.02 9.33
CA PRO A 100 -14.54 -34.85 10.02
C PRO A 100 -14.45 -36.30 9.52
N ALA A 101 -15.57 -36.93 9.16
CA ALA A 101 -15.59 -38.29 8.64
C ALA A 101 -14.98 -38.41 7.24
N LEU A 102 -15.09 -37.38 6.38
CA LEU A 102 -14.40 -37.32 5.10
C LEU A 102 -12.90 -37.12 5.30
N ALA A 103 -12.52 -36.16 6.16
CA ALA A 103 -11.12 -35.88 6.48
C ALA A 103 -10.38 -37.12 7.04
N ALA A 104 -11.07 -37.95 7.85
CA ALA A 104 -10.52 -39.21 8.37
C ALA A 104 -10.24 -40.26 7.26
N ARG A 105 -10.98 -40.24 6.16
CA ARG A 105 -10.73 -41.13 5.01
C ARG A 105 -9.61 -40.61 4.08
N PHE A 106 -9.36 -39.31 4.09
CA PHE A 106 -8.34 -38.65 3.25
C PHE A 106 -7.37 -37.82 4.10
N PRO A 107 -6.64 -38.43 5.07
CA PRO A 107 -5.83 -37.71 6.04
C PRO A 107 -4.63 -36.97 5.44
N GLN A 108 -4.26 -37.29 4.20
CA GLN A 108 -3.21 -36.64 3.42
C GLN A 108 -3.67 -35.28 2.85
N ILE A 109 -4.97 -35.01 2.79
CA ILE A 109 -5.51 -33.75 2.30
C ILE A 109 -5.73 -32.83 3.51
N ARG A 110 -4.99 -31.72 3.57
CA ARG A 110 -5.08 -30.74 4.65
C ARG A 110 -5.18 -29.33 4.10
N THR A 111 -5.88 -28.48 4.83
CA THR A 111 -6.17 -27.12 4.42
C THR A 111 -5.76 -26.14 5.51
N TYR A 112 -5.21 -25.00 5.08
CA TYR A 112 -4.72 -23.93 5.93
C TYR A 112 -5.17 -22.58 5.38
N ALA A 113 -5.34 -21.63 6.27
CA ALA A 113 -5.59 -20.24 5.94
C ALA A 113 -4.67 -19.34 6.75
N GLY A 114 -4.41 -18.13 6.26
CA GLY A 114 -3.60 -17.17 6.99
C GLY A 114 -3.48 -15.82 6.31
N HIS A 115 -2.73 -14.94 6.97
CA HIS A 115 -2.48 -13.57 6.53
C HIS A 115 -0.98 -13.32 6.40
N ALA A 116 -0.59 -12.45 5.47
CA ALA A 116 0.78 -11.99 5.39
C ALA A 116 1.13 -11.15 6.62
N GLN A 117 2.35 -11.32 7.14
CA GLN A 117 2.78 -10.60 8.35
C GLN A 117 3.15 -9.13 8.08
N ASP A 118 3.52 -8.84 6.85
CA ASP A 118 3.88 -7.49 6.36
C ASP A 118 2.70 -6.73 5.76
N ASP A 119 1.63 -7.43 5.36
CA ASP A 119 0.39 -6.86 4.85
C ASP A 119 -0.82 -7.71 5.28
N PRO A 120 -1.46 -7.44 6.41
CA PRO A 120 -2.60 -8.21 6.91
C PRO A 120 -3.81 -8.25 5.98
N ALA A 121 -3.93 -7.32 5.03
CA ALA A 121 -4.97 -7.36 4.00
C ALA A 121 -4.72 -8.45 2.94
N THR A 122 -3.51 -8.97 2.86
CA THR A 122 -3.14 -10.08 1.99
C THR A 122 -3.35 -11.42 2.70
N THR A 123 -4.20 -12.26 2.12
CA THR A 123 -4.60 -13.55 2.66
C THR A 123 -4.07 -14.70 1.81
N VAL A 124 -3.96 -15.89 2.41
CA VAL A 124 -3.59 -17.12 1.71
C VAL A 124 -4.51 -18.27 2.06
N ARG A 125 -4.83 -19.08 1.06
CA ARG A 125 -5.36 -20.44 1.20
C ARG A 125 -4.32 -21.41 0.70
N LEU A 126 -4.04 -22.42 1.49
CA LEU A 126 -3.00 -23.39 1.21
C LEU A 126 -3.53 -24.80 1.47
N GLU A 127 -3.35 -25.70 0.50
CA GLU A 127 -3.73 -27.10 0.60
C GLU A 127 -2.52 -28.00 0.34
N THR A 128 -2.50 -29.13 1.05
CA THR A 128 -1.60 -30.25 0.75
C THR A 128 -2.41 -31.46 0.35
N GLY A 129 -1.93 -32.22 -0.60
CA GLY A 129 -2.64 -33.40 -1.10
C GLY A 129 -1.76 -34.29 -1.98
N PRO A 130 -2.37 -35.27 -2.67
CA PRO A 130 -1.63 -36.20 -3.55
C PRO A 130 -0.84 -35.53 -4.67
N ALA A 131 -1.28 -34.35 -5.13
CA ALA A 131 -0.60 -33.57 -6.17
C ALA A 131 0.48 -32.61 -5.61
N GLY A 132 0.74 -32.64 -4.30
CA GLY A 132 1.67 -31.73 -3.62
C GLY A 132 0.99 -30.57 -2.93
N LEU A 133 1.70 -29.44 -2.84
CA LEU A 133 1.19 -28.16 -2.30
C LEU A 133 0.45 -27.41 -3.40
N HIS A 134 -0.65 -26.81 -3.04
CA HIS A 134 -1.28 -25.71 -3.77
C HIS A 134 -1.45 -24.54 -2.81
N ALA A 135 -1.20 -23.30 -3.27
CA ALA A 135 -1.54 -22.12 -2.50
C ALA A 135 -2.07 -21.02 -3.42
N GLN A 136 -3.05 -20.28 -2.92
CA GLN A 136 -3.55 -19.06 -3.57
C GLN A 136 -3.46 -17.91 -2.59
N VAL A 137 -2.78 -16.85 -3.04
CA VAL A 137 -2.61 -15.60 -2.29
C VAL A 137 -3.48 -14.53 -2.94
N THR A 138 -4.28 -13.85 -2.13
CA THR A 138 -5.16 -12.77 -2.55
C THR A 138 -4.80 -11.49 -1.80
N GLY A 139 -4.48 -10.43 -2.53
CA GLY A 139 -4.10 -9.15 -1.95
C GLY A 139 -4.49 -7.95 -2.83
N PRO A 140 -4.12 -6.73 -2.43
CA PRO A 140 -4.44 -5.51 -3.18
C PRO A 140 -3.90 -5.50 -4.62
N THR A 141 -2.83 -6.25 -4.90
CA THR A 141 -2.20 -6.36 -6.23
C THR A 141 -2.83 -7.44 -7.11
N GLY A 142 -3.84 -8.16 -6.61
CA GLY A 142 -4.55 -9.22 -7.31
C GLY A 142 -4.38 -10.60 -6.66
N VAL A 143 -4.57 -11.62 -7.47
CA VAL A 143 -4.50 -13.03 -7.05
C VAL A 143 -3.31 -13.69 -7.72
N HIS A 144 -2.51 -14.44 -6.98
CA HIS A 144 -1.48 -15.30 -7.54
C HIS A 144 -1.52 -16.70 -6.93
N SER A 145 -1.08 -17.68 -7.71
CA SER A 145 -1.11 -19.08 -7.32
C SER A 145 0.30 -19.68 -7.28
N ILE A 146 0.50 -20.60 -6.34
CA ILE A 146 1.69 -21.45 -6.24
C ILE A 146 1.27 -22.88 -6.59
N LEU A 147 1.72 -23.37 -7.73
CA LEU A 147 1.26 -24.60 -8.34
C LEU A 147 2.40 -25.59 -8.47
N ALA A 148 2.14 -26.87 -8.15
CA ALA A 148 3.08 -27.95 -8.41
C ALA A 148 3.30 -28.13 -9.92
N ASP A 149 4.55 -28.33 -10.33
CA ASP A 149 4.89 -28.69 -11.70
C ASP A 149 4.58 -30.17 -11.94
N PRO A 150 3.65 -30.50 -12.86
CA PRO A 150 3.33 -31.90 -13.13
C PRO A 150 4.49 -32.69 -13.78
N ALA A 151 5.53 -32.00 -14.29
CA ALA A 151 6.68 -32.61 -14.94
C ALA A 151 7.86 -32.88 -14.00
N ALA A 152 7.86 -32.32 -12.78
CA ALA A 152 8.97 -32.48 -11.86
C ALA A 152 8.54 -32.43 -10.39
N ALA A 153 8.84 -33.48 -9.64
CA ALA A 153 8.53 -33.53 -8.20
C ALA A 153 9.19 -32.37 -7.44
N ASN A 154 8.47 -31.82 -6.47
CA ASN A 154 8.91 -30.74 -5.61
C ASN A 154 9.31 -29.44 -6.33
N ARG A 155 8.96 -29.28 -7.61
CA ARG A 155 9.12 -28.02 -8.35
C ARG A 155 7.78 -27.31 -8.43
N TYR A 156 7.79 -25.99 -8.26
CA TYR A 156 6.60 -25.15 -8.16
C TYR A 156 6.76 -23.89 -8.99
N GLU A 157 5.66 -23.46 -9.60
CA GLU A 157 5.50 -22.18 -10.25
C GLU A 157 4.73 -21.24 -9.32
N SER A 158 5.29 -20.07 -9.05
CA SER A 158 4.53 -18.94 -8.49
C SER A 158 4.23 -17.98 -9.62
N ARG A 159 2.94 -17.77 -9.93
CA ARG A 159 2.52 -16.94 -11.06
C ARG A 159 1.33 -16.05 -10.71
N GLN A 160 1.25 -14.91 -11.39
CA GLN A 160 0.06 -14.07 -11.36
C GLN A 160 -1.08 -14.78 -12.07
N ASP A 161 -2.27 -14.80 -11.47
CA ASP A 161 -3.44 -15.39 -12.10
C ASP A 161 -4.05 -14.39 -13.09
N ALA A 162 -4.22 -14.84 -14.34
CA ALA A 162 -4.90 -14.03 -15.36
C ALA A 162 -6.42 -14.07 -15.13
N PRO A 163 -7.13 -12.95 -15.38
CA PRO A 163 -8.60 -12.94 -15.35
C PRO A 163 -9.18 -13.96 -16.31
N VAL A 164 -10.12 -14.74 -15.83
CA VAL A 164 -10.78 -15.80 -16.59
C VAL A 164 -12.17 -15.33 -17.04
N LYS A 165 -12.46 -15.45 -18.34
CA LYS A 165 -13.74 -15.08 -18.94
C LYS A 165 -14.61 -16.33 -19.10
N PHE A 166 -15.84 -16.26 -18.63
CA PHE A 166 -16.82 -17.33 -18.75
C PHE A 166 -18.21 -16.78 -19.05
N ASP A 167 -19.11 -17.65 -19.50
CA ASP A 167 -20.52 -17.38 -19.69
C ASP A 167 -21.34 -18.22 -18.73
N CYS A 168 -22.38 -17.63 -18.16
CA CYS A 168 -23.27 -18.30 -17.23
C CYS A 168 -24.73 -18.07 -17.60
N LYS A 169 -25.62 -18.86 -17.03
CA LYS A 169 -27.05 -18.68 -17.16
C LYS A 169 -27.73 -18.80 -15.80
N ALA A 170 -28.14 -17.65 -15.25
CA ALA A 170 -28.97 -17.63 -14.05
C ALA A 170 -30.44 -17.94 -14.39
N LEU A 171 -31.03 -18.85 -13.66
CA LEU A 171 -32.44 -19.16 -13.80
C LEU A 171 -33.22 -18.65 -12.58
N PRO A 172 -34.43 -18.05 -12.78
CA PRO A 172 -35.25 -17.66 -11.67
C PRO A 172 -35.70 -18.94 -10.92
N ASN A 173 -35.76 -18.88 -9.59
CA ASN A 173 -36.26 -19.95 -8.77
C ASN A 173 -37.75 -20.19 -9.11
N PRO A 174 -38.13 -21.37 -9.62
CA PRO A 174 -39.50 -21.63 -10.08
C PRO A 174 -40.54 -21.67 -8.94
N THR A 175 -40.07 -21.80 -7.69
CA THR A 175 -40.94 -21.83 -6.51
C THR A 175 -41.00 -20.49 -5.76
N ALA A 176 -40.18 -19.52 -6.11
CA ALA A 176 -40.20 -18.22 -5.50
C ALA A 176 -41.36 -17.38 -6.04
N GLN A 177 -42.22 -16.89 -5.17
CA GLN A 177 -43.10 -15.77 -5.52
C GLN A 177 -42.25 -14.57 -5.85
N GLN A 178 -42.23 -14.13 -7.10
CA GLN A 178 -41.46 -12.93 -7.49
C GLN A 178 -42.03 -11.71 -6.78
N PRO A 179 -41.26 -11.00 -5.96
CA PRO A 179 -41.70 -9.69 -5.54
C PRO A 179 -41.61 -8.73 -6.72
N LEU A 180 -42.73 -8.17 -7.16
CA LEU A 180 -42.84 -7.10 -8.15
C LEU A 180 -42.33 -5.75 -7.63
N LEU A 181 -41.39 -5.71 -6.70
CA LEU A 181 -40.90 -4.47 -6.11
C LEU A 181 -39.55 -4.13 -6.71
N ARG A 182 -39.49 -3.05 -7.50
CA ARG A 182 -38.33 -2.20 -7.58
C ARG A 182 -38.00 -1.74 -6.14
N THR A 183 -37.21 -2.48 -5.43
CA THR A 183 -36.73 -2.03 -4.13
C THR A 183 -35.62 -1.02 -4.39
N THR A 184 -35.85 0.22 -3.94
CA THR A 184 -34.76 1.12 -3.55
C THR A 184 -33.71 0.30 -2.83
N ALA A 185 -32.44 0.67 -2.99
CA ALA A 185 -31.32 0.01 -2.36
C ALA A 185 -31.68 -0.59 -1.01
N SER A 186 -31.43 -1.89 -0.84
CA SER A 186 -31.67 -2.59 0.44
C SER A 186 -31.02 -1.79 1.57
N ALA A 187 -31.70 -1.63 2.70
CA ALA A 187 -31.10 -0.98 3.88
C ALA A 187 -29.70 -1.57 4.19
N PRO A 188 -28.78 -0.80 4.78
CA PRO A 188 -27.50 -1.34 5.21
C PRO A 188 -27.74 -2.59 6.06
N THR A 189 -26.99 -3.65 5.77
CA THR A 189 -27.01 -4.83 6.65
C THR A 189 -26.41 -4.44 8.00
N ALA A 190 -27.02 -4.89 9.10
CA ALA A 190 -26.40 -4.75 10.41
C ALA A 190 -24.98 -5.38 10.36
N PRO A 191 -24.01 -4.87 11.10
CA PRO A 191 -22.69 -5.48 11.18
C PRO A 191 -22.79 -6.96 11.52
N TYR A 192 -22.01 -7.80 10.84
CA TYR A 192 -22.00 -9.25 11.06
C TYR A 192 -20.57 -9.80 10.99
N GLY A 193 -20.40 -11.06 11.44
CA GLY A 193 -19.10 -11.75 11.42
C GLY A 193 -18.57 -12.09 12.81
N SER A 194 -19.33 -11.82 13.89
CA SER A 194 -19.06 -12.40 15.21
C SER A 194 -19.34 -13.89 15.28
N GLN A 195 -20.00 -14.42 14.26
CA GLN A 195 -20.29 -15.82 14.07
C GLN A 195 -20.01 -16.22 12.63
N LEU A 196 -19.33 -17.34 12.45
CA LEU A 196 -19.12 -17.96 11.15
C LEU A 196 -20.28 -18.96 10.89
N ARG A 197 -20.93 -18.81 9.74
CA ARG A 197 -21.96 -19.75 9.28
C ARG A 197 -21.32 -20.86 8.46
N THR A 198 -21.37 -22.10 8.90
CA THR A 198 -20.90 -23.25 8.14
C THR A 198 -22.09 -23.95 7.46
N MET A 199 -22.03 -24.09 6.14
CA MET A 199 -23.00 -24.81 5.32
C MET A 199 -22.39 -26.07 4.75
N ARG A 200 -23.22 -27.15 4.72
CA ARG A 200 -22.86 -28.46 4.20
C ARG A 200 -23.01 -28.46 2.69
N LEU A 201 -21.88 -28.62 1.97
CA LEU A 201 -21.84 -28.67 0.51
C LEU A 201 -21.75 -30.13 0.02
N ALA A 202 -22.73 -30.59 -0.73
CA ALA A 202 -22.68 -31.84 -1.50
C ALA A 202 -22.18 -31.52 -2.92
N LEU A 203 -20.91 -31.82 -3.19
CA LEU A 203 -20.27 -31.52 -4.47
C LEU A 203 -20.05 -32.81 -5.25
N ALA A 204 -20.73 -32.93 -6.39
CA ALA A 204 -20.59 -34.07 -7.30
C ALA A 204 -19.58 -33.80 -8.40
N ALA A 205 -18.93 -34.83 -8.93
CA ALA A 205 -18.02 -34.75 -10.07
C ALA A 205 -18.36 -35.85 -11.10
N THR A 206 -18.53 -35.40 -12.37
CA THR A 206 -18.74 -36.36 -13.48
C THR A 206 -17.45 -37.15 -13.76
N GLY A 207 -17.55 -38.24 -14.49
CA GLY A 207 -16.39 -39.04 -14.91
C GLY A 207 -15.41 -38.24 -15.75
N GLU A 208 -15.90 -37.32 -16.59
CA GLU A 208 -15.06 -36.41 -17.39
C GLU A 208 -14.26 -35.47 -16.51
N TYR A 209 -14.90 -34.81 -15.52
CA TYR A 209 -14.19 -33.99 -14.58
C TYR A 209 -13.11 -34.77 -13.83
N THR A 210 -13.46 -35.94 -13.32
CA THR A 210 -12.55 -36.81 -12.57
C THR A 210 -11.32 -37.19 -13.39
N ARG A 211 -11.51 -37.54 -14.67
CA ARG A 211 -10.38 -37.87 -15.56
C ARG A 211 -9.50 -36.69 -15.95
N GLN A 212 -10.09 -35.53 -16.21
CA GLN A 212 -9.39 -34.40 -16.78
C GLN A 212 -8.78 -33.45 -15.70
N LEU A 213 -9.51 -33.21 -14.62
CA LEU A 213 -9.15 -32.25 -13.58
C LEU A 213 -8.98 -32.87 -12.19
N GLY A 214 -9.59 -34.06 -11.97
CA GLY A 214 -9.56 -34.76 -10.69
C GLY A 214 -8.41 -35.76 -10.54
N GLY A 215 -7.50 -35.91 -11.50
CA GLY A 215 -6.38 -36.85 -11.43
C GLY A 215 -6.77 -38.30 -11.59
N GLY A 216 -7.97 -38.64 -12.10
CA GLY A 216 -8.43 -39.98 -12.47
C GLY A 216 -8.74 -40.91 -11.30
N THR A 217 -8.76 -40.43 -10.07
CA THR A 217 -9.00 -41.22 -8.86
C THR A 217 -9.97 -40.50 -7.89
N VAL A 218 -10.63 -41.25 -7.02
CA VAL A 218 -11.48 -40.63 -5.97
C VAL A 218 -10.66 -39.68 -5.09
N ALA A 219 -9.49 -40.11 -4.63
CA ALA A 219 -8.63 -39.27 -3.75
C ALA A 219 -8.15 -37.99 -4.45
N GLY A 220 -7.73 -38.06 -5.72
CA GLY A 220 -7.34 -36.90 -6.52
C GLY A 220 -8.48 -35.93 -6.75
N THR A 221 -9.69 -36.46 -7.05
CA THR A 221 -10.88 -35.64 -7.27
C THR A 221 -11.34 -34.97 -5.98
N VAL A 222 -11.34 -35.67 -4.84
CA VAL A 222 -11.62 -35.06 -3.53
C VAL A 222 -10.58 -33.95 -3.22
N ALA A 223 -9.30 -34.18 -3.52
CA ALA A 223 -8.28 -33.13 -3.35
C ALA A 223 -8.56 -31.91 -4.23
N SER A 224 -8.91 -32.10 -5.51
CA SER A 224 -9.32 -31.01 -6.41
C SER A 224 -10.56 -30.26 -5.89
N MET A 225 -11.57 -30.96 -5.40
CA MET A 225 -12.76 -30.35 -4.78
C MET A 225 -12.38 -29.53 -3.53
N VAL A 226 -11.48 -30.06 -2.69
CA VAL A 226 -11.01 -29.35 -1.49
C VAL A 226 -10.30 -28.06 -1.86
N THR A 227 -9.45 -28.07 -2.89
CA THR A 227 -8.79 -26.88 -3.41
C THR A 227 -9.81 -25.84 -3.89
N LEU A 228 -10.80 -26.25 -4.71
CA LEU A 228 -11.85 -25.35 -5.18
C LEU A 228 -12.63 -24.72 -4.03
N VAL A 229 -13.08 -25.53 -3.07
CA VAL A 229 -13.88 -25.05 -1.93
C VAL A 229 -13.03 -24.17 -1.00
N SER A 230 -11.74 -24.46 -0.84
CA SER A 230 -10.83 -23.62 -0.09
C SER A 230 -10.69 -22.21 -0.71
N GLN A 231 -10.57 -22.15 -2.04
CA GLN A 231 -10.52 -20.88 -2.80
C GLN A 231 -11.84 -20.10 -2.68
N LEU A 232 -12.99 -20.77 -2.81
CA LEU A 232 -14.29 -20.14 -2.59
C LEU A 232 -14.41 -19.56 -1.18
N ASN A 233 -14.00 -20.33 -0.18
CA ASN A 233 -14.09 -19.93 1.22
C ASN A 233 -13.26 -18.69 1.51
N ALA A 234 -12.17 -18.41 0.77
CA ALA A 234 -11.43 -17.16 0.89
C ALA A 234 -12.31 -15.92 0.67
N VAL A 235 -13.24 -16.01 -0.28
CA VAL A 235 -14.18 -14.92 -0.59
C VAL A 235 -15.41 -14.97 0.31
N TYR A 236 -16.00 -16.15 0.48
CA TYR A 236 -17.26 -16.30 1.22
C TYR A 236 -17.10 -16.04 2.72
N GLU A 237 -15.99 -16.44 3.32
CA GLU A 237 -15.72 -16.12 4.72
C GLU A 237 -15.49 -14.61 4.90
N ARG A 238 -14.73 -13.99 3.99
CA ARG A 238 -14.44 -12.55 4.04
C ARG A 238 -15.67 -11.68 3.81
N ASP A 239 -16.50 -12.02 2.78
CA ASP A 239 -17.60 -11.15 2.33
C ASP A 239 -18.94 -11.51 2.96
N LEU A 240 -19.13 -12.73 3.48
CA LEU A 240 -20.42 -13.25 3.91
C LEU A 240 -20.40 -13.89 5.31
N ALA A 241 -19.25 -13.99 5.96
CA ALA A 241 -19.05 -14.82 7.15
C ALA A 241 -19.58 -16.25 6.97
N LEU A 242 -19.42 -16.79 5.75
CA LEU A 242 -19.96 -18.08 5.32
C LEU A 242 -18.83 -19.02 4.92
N ARG A 243 -18.82 -20.21 5.47
CA ARG A 243 -17.95 -21.33 5.09
C ARG A 243 -18.74 -22.45 4.44
N LEU A 244 -18.27 -22.93 3.32
CA LEU A 244 -18.76 -24.17 2.71
C LEU A 244 -17.87 -25.32 3.17
N GLN A 245 -18.49 -26.42 3.65
CA GLN A 245 -17.78 -27.60 4.09
C GLN A 245 -18.31 -28.83 3.33
N LEU A 246 -17.43 -29.58 2.66
CA LEU A 246 -17.78 -30.82 1.95
C LEU A 246 -18.37 -31.82 2.92
N VAL A 247 -19.53 -32.38 2.54
CA VAL A 247 -20.26 -33.39 3.34
C VAL A 247 -19.44 -34.68 3.54
N ALA A 248 -19.82 -35.44 4.57
CA ALA A 248 -19.10 -36.66 4.93
C ALA A 248 -19.00 -37.66 3.75
N ASN A 249 -20.04 -37.77 2.91
CA ASN A 249 -20.14 -38.72 1.83
C ASN A 249 -19.81 -38.16 0.45
N THR A 250 -18.96 -37.11 0.37
CA THR A 250 -18.54 -36.50 -0.90
C THR A 250 -17.84 -37.52 -1.83
N ASP A 251 -17.13 -38.49 -1.30
CA ASP A 251 -16.47 -39.53 -2.08
C ASP A 251 -17.46 -40.44 -2.85
N LEU A 252 -18.69 -40.56 -2.38
CA LEU A 252 -19.76 -41.28 -3.11
C LEU A 252 -20.33 -40.46 -4.29
N LEU A 253 -20.05 -39.19 -4.38
CA LEU A 253 -20.43 -38.29 -5.46
C LEU A 253 -19.33 -38.14 -6.54
N VAL A 254 -18.23 -38.91 -6.43
CA VAL A 254 -17.13 -38.91 -7.41
C VAL A 254 -17.30 -40.09 -8.35
N TYR A 255 -17.58 -39.79 -9.61
CA TYR A 255 -17.73 -40.79 -10.66
C TYR A 255 -16.42 -40.89 -11.46
N LEU A 256 -15.97 -42.13 -11.75
CA LEU A 256 -14.69 -42.40 -12.41
C LEU A 256 -14.84 -42.65 -13.91
N ASP A 257 -15.97 -43.18 -14.33
CA ASP A 257 -16.19 -43.57 -15.73
C ASP A 257 -17.32 -42.75 -16.36
N PRO A 258 -17.02 -41.90 -17.35
CA PRO A 258 -18.03 -41.12 -18.08
C PRO A 258 -19.08 -41.95 -18.80
N ALA A 259 -18.82 -43.24 -19.06
CA ALA A 259 -19.78 -44.09 -19.76
C ALA A 259 -20.85 -44.66 -18.85
N THR A 260 -20.65 -44.61 -17.54
CA THR A 260 -21.55 -45.24 -16.55
C THR A 260 -21.99 -44.28 -15.44
N ASP A 261 -21.48 -43.03 -15.44
CA ASP A 261 -21.95 -42.07 -14.47
C ASP A 261 -23.40 -41.62 -14.76
N PRO A 262 -24.12 -41.10 -13.78
CA PRO A 262 -25.54 -40.73 -13.94
C PRO A 262 -25.74 -39.38 -14.63
N PHE A 263 -24.71 -38.75 -15.14
CA PHE A 263 -24.76 -37.41 -15.70
C PHE A 263 -24.66 -37.40 -17.22
N ASP A 264 -25.46 -36.57 -17.86
CA ASP A 264 -25.30 -36.23 -19.27
C ASP A 264 -24.44 -34.94 -19.35
N ASN A 265 -23.16 -35.12 -19.69
CA ASN A 265 -22.17 -34.01 -19.80
C ASN A 265 -22.32 -33.26 -21.15
N SER A 266 -23.50 -33.32 -21.81
CA SER A 266 -23.74 -32.57 -23.06
C SER A 266 -23.95 -31.08 -22.84
N SER A 267 -24.41 -30.66 -21.66
CA SER A 267 -24.60 -29.24 -21.29
C SER A 267 -24.69 -29.04 -19.79
N PRO A 268 -24.33 -27.85 -19.24
CA PRO A 268 -24.53 -27.54 -17.83
C PRO A 268 -26.00 -27.71 -17.38
N VAL A 269 -26.98 -27.47 -18.26
CA VAL A 269 -28.41 -27.69 -17.96
C VAL A 269 -28.69 -29.15 -17.68
N ALA A 270 -28.19 -30.07 -18.51
CA ALA A 270 -28.36 -31.49 -18.32
C ALA A 270 -27.77 -31.96 -17.00
N LEU A 271 -26.56 -31.49 -16.68
CA LEU A 271 -25.88 -31.75 -15.40
C LEU A 271 -26.74 -31.26 -14.21
N MET A 272 -27.14 -29.98 -14.23
CA MET A 272 -27.97 -29.39 -13.17
C MET A 272 -29.26 -30.17 -12.95
N ASN A 273 -29.96 -30.55 -14.01
CA ASN A 273 -31.26 -31.27 -13.92
C ASN A 273 -31.10 -32.67 -13.31
N ALA A 274 -29.98 -33.35 -13.51
CA ALA A 274 -29.73 -34.66 -12.93
C ALA A 274 -29.24 -34.57 -11.46
N ASN A 275 -28.59 -33.48 -11.08
CA ASN A 275 -27.80 -33.37 -9.85
C ASN A 275 -28.66 -33.55 -8.58
N GLU A 276 -29.86 -33.00 -8.51
CA GLU A 276 -30.74 -33.09 -7.33
C GLU A 276 -31.04 -34.58 -7.00
N ALA A 277 -31.41 -35.37 -8.00
CA ALA A 277 -31.69 -36.78 -7.82
C ALA A 277 -30.45 -37.60 -7.42
N VAL A 278 -29.32 -37.31 -8.05
CA VAL A 278 -28.02 -37.95 -7.78
C VAL A 278 -27.55 -37.69 -6.35
N VAL A 279 -27.55 -36.43 -5.93
CA VAL A 279 -27.12 -36.03 -4.58
C VAL A 279 -28.08 -36.63 -3.53
N ASN A 280 -29.40 -36.58 -3.75
CA ASN A 280 -30.38 -37.15 -2.82
C ASN A 280 -30.23 -38.66 -2.65
N ALA A 281 -29.90 -39.37 -3.73
CA ALA A 281 -29.68 -40.82 -3.67
C ALA A 281 -28.39 -41.18 -2.90
N ALA A 282 -27.33 -40.42 -3.08
CA ALA A 282 -26.01 -40.70 -2.48
C ALA A 282 -25.89 -40.20 -1.05
N VAL A 283 -26.42 -39.01 -0.75
CA VAL A 283 -26.19 -38.29 0.50
C VAL A 283 -27.46 -38.19 1.33
N GLY A 284 -28.60 -38.01 0.70
CA GLY A 284 -29.88 -37.74 1.36
C GLY A 284 -30.12 -36.25 1.62
N VAL A 285 -31.32 -35.77 1.33
CA VAL A 285 -31.74 -34.36 1.34
C VAL A 285 -31.50 -33.65 2.68
N SER A 286 -31.54 -34.36 3.81
CA SER A 286 -31.33 -33.80 5.15
C SER A 286 -29.84 -33.59 5.50
N ASN A 287 -28.91 -34.08 4.69
CA ASN A 287 -27.49 -34.12 5.01
C ASN A 287 -26.68 -33.07 4.29
N TYR A 288 -27.28 -32.17 3.50
CA TYR A 288 -26.66 -31.05 2.85
C TYR A 288 -27.56 -29.81 2.86
N ASP A 289 -26.97 -28.63 2.76
CA ASP A 289 -27.67 -27.35 2.69
C ASP A 289 -27.60 -26.77 1.28
N LEU A 290 -26.57 -27.19 0.51
CA LEU A 290 -26.31 -26.81 -0.87
C LEU A 290 -25.69 -27.99 -1.62
N GLY A 291 -26.14 -28.24 -2.86
CA GLY A 291 -25.53 -29.21 -3.76
C GLY A 291 -25.12 -28.58 -5.07
N HIS A 292 -24.06 -29.13 -5.69
CA HIS A 292 -23.56 -28.63 -6.97
C HIS A 292 -22.85 -29.76 -7.73
N VAL A 293 -22.78 -29.67 -9.08
CA VAL A 293 -22.04 -30.66 -9.89
C VAL A 293 -20.97 -30.02 -10.73
N LEU A 294 -19.80 -30.66 -10.75
CA LEU A 294 -18.64 -30.30 -11.56
C LEU A 294 -18.58 -31.18 -12.82
N GLY A 295 -18.59 -30.55 -14.00
CA GLY A 295 -18.40 -31.21 -15.30
C GLY A 295 -17.16 -30.71 -16.01
N TYR A 296 -16.70 -31.42 -17.05
CA TYR A 296 -15.60 -30.96 -17.92
C TYR A 296 -16.13 -30.69 -19.32
N MET A 297 -15.96 -29.44 -19.79
CA MET A 297 -16.34 -29.01 -21.14
C MET A 297 -15.30 -28.05 -21.70
N SER A 298 -15.03 -28.16 -23.00
CA SER A 298 -14.08 -27.30 -23.72
C SER A 298 -14.72 -26.13 -24.48
N GLY A 299 -16.05 -25.94 -24.38
CA GLY A 299 -16.79 -24.87 -25.06
C GLY A 299 -18.23 -24.73 -24.56
N GLY A 300 -18.95 -23.73 -25.06
CA GLY A 300 -20.29 -23.39 -24.59
C GLY A 300 -20.28 -22.44 -23.39
N TYR A 301 -21.43 -22.27 -22.71
CA TYR A 301 -21.46 -21.59 -21.44
C TYR A 301 -20.94 -22.48 -20.30
N SER A 302 -20.32 -21.87 -19.31
CA SER A 302 -19.52 -22.61 -18.32
C SER A 302 -20.30 -22.94 -17.06
N GLY A 303 -21.44 -22.31 -16.79
CA GLY A 303 -22.20 -22.54 -15.59
C GLY A 303 -23.70 -22.23 -15.70
N ILE A 304 -24.47 -22.80 -14.78
CA ILE A 304 -25.91 -22.55 -14.62
C ILE A 304 -26.33 -22.82 -13.19
N ALA A 305 -27.19 -21.98 -12.64
CA ALA A 305 -27.82 -22.21 -11.36
C ALA A 305 -29.21 -21.57 -11.25
N TYR A 306 -30.06 -22.11 -10.39
CA TYR A 306 -31.25 -21.40 -9.92
C TYR A 306 -30.86 -20.39 -8.83
N VAL A 307 -31.47 -19.20 -8.87
CA VAL A 307 -31.18 -18.12 -7.90
C VAL A 307 -31.95 -18.37 -6.60
N GLY A 308 -31.23 -18.38 -5.46
CA GLY A 308 -31.83 -18.43 -4.12
C GLY A 308 -32.46 -19.77 -3.76
N VAL A 309 -31.76 -20.84 -4.09
CA VAL A 309 -32.24 -22.23 -3.79
C VAL A 309 -31.55 -22.84 -2.59
N VAL A 310 -30.60 -22.15 -1.97
CA VAL A 310 -29.98 -22.56 -0.72
C VAL A 310 -31.02 -22.88 0.35
N CYS A 311 -30.80 -23.94 1.14
CA CYS A 311 -31.68 -24.43 2.16
C CYS A 311 -33.02 -24.99 1.63
N SER A 312 -33.19 -25.11 0.32
CA SER A 312 -34.38 -25.74 -0.27
C SER A 312 -34.33 -27.26 -0.05
N THR A 313 -35.49 -27.86 0.18
CA THR A 313 -35.62 -29.35 0.28
C THR A 313 -35.80 -30.02 -1.08
N THR A 314 -35.94 -29.25 -2.17
CA THR A 314 -36.24 -29.75 -3.49
C THR A 314 -35.37 -29.20 -4.63
N LEU A 315 -34.60 -28.15 -4.37
CA LEU A 315 -33.79 -27.47 -5.38
C LEU A 315 -32.40 -27.09 -4.87
N ALA A 316 -32.02 -27.53 -3.67
CA ALA A 316 -30.75 -27.13 -3.08
C ALA A 316 -29.52 -27.56 -3.91
N ALA A 317 -29.66 -28.63 -4.74
CA ALA A 317 -28.61 -29.11 -5.62
C ALA A 317 -28.74 -28.63 -7.08
N ALA A 318 -29.55 -27.61 -7.34
CA ALA A 318 -29.83 -27.12 -8.69
C ALA A 318 -28.76 -26.09 -9.15
N GLY A 319 -27.55 -26.59 -9.37
CA GLY A 319 -26.40 -25.83 -9.91
C GLY A 319 -25.37 -26.76 -10.54
N ALA A 320 -24.72 -26.27 -11.62
CA ALA A 320 -23.66 -26.97 -12.33
C ALA A 320 -22.59 -25.98 -12.82
N SER A 321 -21.32 -26.36 -12.67
CA SER A 321 -20.17 -25.68 -13.21
C SER A 321 -19.35 -26.57 -14.13
N THR A 322 -18.94 -26.03 -15.29
CA THR A 322 -18.11 -26.74 -16.24
C THR A 322 -16.90 -25.87 -16.60
N GLY A 323 -15.77 -26.50 -16.90
CA GLY A 323 -14.57 -25.79 -17.29
C GLY A 323 -13.50 -26.74 -17.80
N SER A 324 -12.54 -26.18 -18.53
CA SER A 324 -11.42 -26.93 -19.11
C SER A 324 -10.11 -26.77 -18.30
N SER A 325 -10.13 -25.98 -17.24
CA SER A 325 -9.00 -25.78 -16.33
C SER A 325 -9.47 -25.55 -14.91
N ALA A 326 -8.58 -25.75 -13.93
CA ALA A 326 -8.87 -25.55 -12.51
C ALA A 326 -9.20 -24.08 -12.20
N GLY A 327 -8.49 -23.10 -12.78
CA GLY A 327 -8.75 -21.68 -12.57
C GLY A 327 -10.11 -21.24 -13.11
N LEU A 328 -10.49 -21.69 -14.32
CA LEU A 328 -11.83 -21.46 -14.88
C LEU A 328 -12.89 -22.07 -13.95
N MET A 329 -12.66 -23.31 -13.53
CA MET A 329 -13.61 -24.02 -12.66
C MET A 329 -13.83 -23.28 -11.33
N ALA A 330 -12.76 -22.77 -10.69
CA ALA A 330 -12.87 -22.02 -9.43
C ALA A 330 -13.71 -20.74 -9.60
N THR A 331 -13.46 -20.00 -10.70
CA THR A 331 -14.20 -18.75 -11.01
C THR A 331 -15.67 -19.03 -11.25
N VAL A 332 -15.98 -20.03 -12.11
CA VAL A 332 -17.37 -20.41 -12.43
C VAL A 332 -18.08 -20.92 -11.19
N LEU A 333 -17.47 -21.82 -10.42
CA LEU A 333 -18.08 -22.37 -9.22
C LEU A 333 -18.41 -21.29 -8.18
N THR A 334 -17.49 -20.31 -7.99
CA THR A 334 -17.74 -19.17 -7.09
C THR A 334 -18.95 -18.35 -7.52
N HIS A 335 -19.10 -18.10 -8.82
CA HIS A 335 -20.21 -17.37 -9.41
C HIS A 335 -21.54 -18.15 -9.28
N GLU A 336 -21.56 -19.43 -9.70
CA GLU A 336 -22.79 -20.23 -9.73
C GLU A 336 -23.33 -20.51 -8.32
N ILE A 337 -22.44 -20.78 -7.36
CA ILE A 337 -22.85 -20.88 -5.95
C ILE A 337 -23.39 -19.54 -5.44
N GLY A 338 -22.83 -18.40 -5.88
CA GLY A 338 -23.40 -17.08 -5.62
C GLY A 338 -24.86 -16.95 -6.05
N HIS A 339 -25.23 -17.50 -7.20
CA HIS A 339 -26.63 -17.61 -7.64
C HIS A 339 -27.44 -18.48 -6.70
N GLN A 340 -27.00 -19.68 -6.41
CA GLN A 340 -27.69 -20.60 -5.50
C GLN A 340 -27.92 -19.97 -4.12
N LEU A 341 -26.99 -19.15 -3.63
CA LEU A 341 -27.12 -18.42 -2.38
C LEU A 341 -28.06 -17.21 -2.45
N GLY A 342 -28.46 -16.74 -3.65
CA GLY A 342 -29.50 -15.72 -3.81
C GLY A 342 -29.12 -14.46 -4.57
N SER A 343 -27.89 -14.31 -5.06
CA SER A 343 -27.53 -13.18 -5.91
C SER A 343 -27.88 -13.47 -7.37
N ALA A 344 -28.57 -12.54 -8.03
CA ALA A 344 -28.61 -12.48 -9.48
C ALA A 344 -27.43 -11.65 -10.01
N HIS A 345 -27.33 -11.46 -11.34
CA HIS A 345 -26.30 -10.66 -11.96
C HIS A 345 -26.38 -9.18 -11.58
N THR A 346 -25.22 -8.55 -11.46
CA THR A 346 -25.07 -7.13 -11.04
C THR A 346 -24.81 -6.16 -12.19
N PHE A 347 -24.55 -6.63 -13.40
CA PHE A 347 -24.27 -5.80 -14.56
C PHE A 347 -25.52 -5.08 -15.10
N ASN A 348 -25.35 -3.85 -15.62
CA ASN A 348 -26.42 -3.03 -16.20
C ASN A 348 -26.38 -2.97 -17.73
N GLY A 349 -25.30 -3.44 -18.37
CA GLY A 349 -25.14 -3.39 -19.83
C GLY A 349 -26.18 -4.20 -20.58
N ASP A 350 -26.40 -3.83 -21.86
CA ASP A 350 -27.34 -4.43 -22.78
C ASP A 350 -26.71 -4.88 -24.11
N GLN A 351 -25.34 -4.89 -24.16
CA GLN A 351 -24.58 -5.25 -25.36
C GLN A 351 -23.88 -6.60 -25.20
N GLY A 352 -23.51 -7.22 -26.32
CA GLY A 352 -22.80 -8.52 -26.32
C GLY A 352 -23.57 -9.60 -25.55
N ASN A 353 -22.90 -10.33 -24.65
CA ASN A 353 -23.54 -11.36 -23.82
C ASN A 353 -24.40 -10.77 -22.69
N CYS A 354 -24.32 -9.45 -22.43
CA CYS A 354 -25.25 -8.77 -21.54
C CYS A 354 -26.65 -8.59 -22.17
N ALA A 355 -26.73 -8.60 -23.50
CA ALA A 355 -28.01 -8.71 -24.19
C ALA A 355 -28.64 -10.09 -23.96
N GLY A 356 -29.96 -10.22 -24.06
CA GLY A 356 -30.58 -11.55 -24.07
C GLY A 356 -31.15 -12.05 -22.74
N GLY A 357 -31.42 -11.17 -21.76
CA GLY A 357 -32.24 -11.46 -20.61
C GLY A 357 -31.52 -11.95 -19.36
N SER A 358 -30.19 -11.96 -19.35
CA SER A 358 -29.40 -12.32 -18.15
C SER A 358 -29.26 -11.18 -17.11
N ARG A 359 -29.58 -9.94 -17.49
CA ARG A 359 -29.60 -8.77 -16.60
C ARG A 359 -30.71 -8.88 -15.56
N SER A 360 -30.40 -8.64 -14.30
CA SER A 360 -31.38 -8.52 -13.23
C SER A 360 -31.68 -7.06 -12.92
N ALA A 361 -32.87 -6.59 -13.20
CA ALA A 361 -33.24 -5.19 -12.95
C ALA A 361 -33.19 -4.78 -11.47
N SER A 362 -33.26 -5.74 -10.55
CA SER A 362 -33.24 -5.50 -9.10
C SER A 362 -31.79 -5.49 -8.50
N LEU A 363 -30.79 -5.93 -9.26
CA LEU A 363 -29.41 -6.00 -8.79
C LEU A 363 -28.41 -5.39 -9.79
N ALA A 364 -28.88 -4.75 -10.86
CA ALA A 364 -28.03 -4.17 -11.91
C ALA A 364 -27.31 -2.89 -11.45
N PHE A 365 -26.46 -2.99 -10.41
CA PHE A 365 -25.75 -1.89 -9.79
C PHE A 365 -24.40 -1.54 -10.43
N GLU A 366 -23.92 -2.37 -11.37
CA GLU A 366 -22.62 -2.17 -12.00
C GLU A 366 -22.78 -1.68 -13.44
N PRO A 367 -22.07 -0.61 -13.85
CA PRO A 367 -22.15 -0.09 -15.22
C PRO A 367 -21.59 -1.09 -16.23
N GLY A 368 -22.17 -1.09 -17.44
CA GLY A 368 -21.73 -1.98 -18.52
C GLY A 368 -21.74 -3.45 -18.13
N ALA A 369 -20.63 -4.13 -18.37
CA ALA A 369 -20.45 -5.55 -18.01
C ALA A 369 -20.35 -5.81 -16.51
N GLY A 370 -20.09 -4.76 -15.71
CA GLY A 370 -19.64 -4.92 -14.34
C GLY A 370 -18.27 -5.60 -14.24
N ASN A 371 -17.77 -5.82 -13.04
CA ASN A 371 -16.49 -6.51 -12.83
C ASN A 371 -16.37 -7.24 -11.48
N THR A 372 -17.42 -7.31 -10.67
CA THR A 372 -17.45 -8.15 -9.45
C THR A 372 -17.85 -9.59 -9.77
N ILE A 373 -17.85 -10.47 -8.77
CA ILE A 373 -18.08 -11.90 -8.95
C ILE A 373 -19.38 -12.21 -9.70
N MET A 374 -20.47 -11.46 -9.43
CA MET A 374 -21.78 -11.71 -10.06
C MET A 374 -21.99 -10.91 -11.35
N SER A 375 -20.92 -10.45 -12.00
CA SER A 375 -20.95 -9.70 -13.26
C SER A 375 -20.46 -10.52 -14.45
N TYR A 376 -20.45 -9.90 -15.65
CA TYR A 376 -20.01 -10.52 -16.91
C TYR A 376 -18.75 -9.88 -17.48
N ASP A 377 -17.72 -9.68 -16.64
CA ASP A 377 -16.48 -9.02 -17.05
C ASP A 377 -15.91 -9.57 -18.37
N GLY A 378 -15.62 -8.64 -19.28
CA GLY A 378 -15.02 -8.95 -20.58
C GLY A 378 -15.94 -9.60 -21.61
N ARG A 379 -17.26 -9.76 -21.34
CA ARG A 379 -18.22 -10.45 -22.21
C ARG A 379 -19.28 -9.55 -22.88
N CYS A 380 -19.35 -8.30 -22.50
CA CYS A 380 -20.38 -7.36 -22.95
C CYS A 380 -19.80 -6.26 -23.86
N ASN A 381 -18.93 -6.64 -24.81
CA ASN A 381 -18.33 -5.69 -25.73
C ASN A 381 -19.39 -4.90 -26.53
N PRO A 382 -19.33 -3.55 -26.64
CA PRO A 382 -18.18 -2.67 -26.24
C PRO A 382 -18.19 -2.21 -24.77
N ASP A 383 -19.15 -2.59 -23.97
CA ASP A 383 -19.40 -2.09 -22.61
C ASP A 383 -18.61 -2.80 -21.49
N ASN A 384 -17.46 -3.38 -21.82
CA ASN A 384 -16.58 -3.95 -20.82
C ASN A 384 -15.89 -2.86 -19.98
N VAL A 385 -15.84 -3.04 -18.65
CA VAL A 385 -15.37 -1.99 -17.71
C VAL A 385 -14.00 -2.27 -17.10
N GLY A 386 -13.34 -3.36 -17.47
CA GLY A 386 -11.99 -3.73 -17.04
C GLY A 386 -11.90 -5.10 -16.42
N SER A 387 -10.88 -5.36 -15.61
CA SER A 387 -10.63 -6.70 -15.06
C SER A 387 -11.56 -7.04 -13.92
N ALA A 388 -11.92 -8.33 -13.82
CA ALA A 388 -12.65 -8.90 -12.70
C ALA A 388 -11.94 -8.66 -11.36
N VAL A 389 -12.73 -8.41 -10.34
CA VAL A 389 -12.26 -8.28 -8.95
C VAL A 389 -12.88 -9.38 -8.09
N PRO A 390 -12.08 -10.10 -7.27
CA PRO A 390 -12.54 -11.30 -6.57
C PRO A 390 -13.29 -10.95 -5.27
N TYR A 391 -14.39 -10.22 -5.37
CA TYR A 391 -15.30 -9.96 -4.25
C TYR A 391 -16.75 -9.77 -4.72
N PHE A 392 -17.70 -9.92 -3.78
CA PHE A 392 -19.11 -9.67 -4.05
C PHE A 392 -19.43 -8.18 -3.93
N HIS A 393 -20.14 -7.63 -4.93
CA HIS A 393 -20.76 -6.32 -4.84
C HIS A 393 -21.66 -6.19 -3.61
N ALA A 394 -21.74 -5.02 -3.00
CA ALA A 394 -22.58 -4.79 -1.82
C ALA A 394 -24.05 -5.18 -2.04
N GLY A 395 -24.56 -5.03 -3.26
CA GLY A 395 -25.87 -5.49 -3.66
C GLY A 395 -26.01 -7.02 -3.64
N SER A 396 -25.00 -7.75 -4.13
CA SER A 396 -24.95 -9.21 -4.07
C SER A 396 -24.91 -9.71 -2.63
N ILE A 397 -24.06 -9.08 -1.78
CA ILE A 397 -23.96 -9.39 -0.36
C ILE A 397 -25.34 -9.27 0.31
N SER A 398 -26.03 -8.14 0.09
CA SER A 398 -27.37 -7.92 0.68
C SER A 398 -28.38 -8.95 0.20
N ALA A 399 -28.36 -9.31 -1.09
CA ALA A 399 -29.25 -10.32 -1.66
C ALA A 399 -28.99 -11.71 -1.04
N ILE A 400 -27.73 -12.14 -0.96
CA ILE A 400 -27.33 -13.40 -0.36
C ILE A 400 -27.72 -13.46 1.12
N MET A 401 -27.31 -12.47 1.91
CA MET A 401 -27.59 -12.43 3.35
C MET A 401 -29.09 -12.52 3.66
N SER A 402 -29.94 -12.00 2.78
CA SER A 402 -31.41 -12.09 2.92
C SER A 402 -31.97 -13.52 2.77
N LYS A 403 -31.18 -14.46 2.20
CA LYS A 403 -31.59 -15.83 1.92
C LYS A 403 -31.00 -16.87 2.88
N LEU A 404 -29.95 -16.51 3.62
CA LEU A 404 -29.25 -17.45 4.49
C LEU A 404 -30.10 -17.82 5.73
N SER A 405 -30.82 -18.92 5.68
CA SER A 405 -31.71 -19.39 6.78
C SER A 405 -31.26 -20.70 7.41
N CYS A 406 -30.36 -21.47 6.77
CA CYS A 406 -29.81 -22.74 7.28
C CYS A 406 -28.31 -22.63 7.59
N GLY A 407 -27.69 -23.78 7.90
CA GLY A 407 -26.30 -23.87 8.30
C GLY A 407 -26.07 -23.69 9.81
N THR A 408 -24.90 -24.04 10.28
CA THR A 408 -24.53 -23.94 11.70
C THR A 408 -23.78 -22.63 11.97
N LEU A 409 -24.26 -21.86 12.93
CA LEU A 409 -23.57 -20.64 13.40
C LEU A 409 -22.64 -21.00 14.55
N THR A 410 -21.38 -20.61 14.45
CA THR A 410 -20.36 -20.81 15.48
C THR A 410 -19.69 -19.48 15.78
N ALA A 411 -19.65 -19.11 17.05
CA ALA A 411 -18.90 -17.92 17.48
C ALA A 411 -17.41 -18.10 17.13
N ASN A 412 -16.83 -17.11 16.51
CA ASN A 412 -15.41 -17.12 16.10
C ASN A 412 -14.53 -16.16 16.93
N GLY A 413 -15.13 -15.42 17.88
CA GLY A 413 -14.42 -14.48 18.74
C GLY A 413 -14.13 -13.11 18.07
N ASN A 414 -14.51 -12.94 16.83
CA ASN A 414 -14.32 -11.71 16.07
C ASN A 414 -15.39 -10.67 16.38
N HIS A 415 -15.01 -9.38 16.36
CA HIS A 415 -15.91 -8.23 16.48
C HIS A 415 -15.95 -7.49 15.15
N PRO A 416 -17.12 -7.39 14.50
CA PRO A 416 -17.24 -6.68 13.23
C PRO A 416 -16.81 -5.21 13.34
N PRO A 417 -16.26 -4.60 12.27
CA PRO A 417 -15.84 -3.21 12.28
C PRO A 417 -17.00 -2.25 12.49
N THR A 418 -16.68 -1.03 12.90
CA THR A 418 -17.62 0.09 12.96
C THR A 418 -17.26 1.13 11.91
N LEU A 419 -18.26 1.81 11.34
CA LEU A 419 -18.09 2.78 10.26
C LEU A 419 -18.67 4.15 10.59
N THR A 420 -17.99 5.19 10.09
CA THR A 420 -18.53 6.54 9.98
C THR A 420 -18.39 6.99 8.53
N VAL A 421 -19.45 7.58 7.98
CA VAL A 421 -19.50 8.10 6.60
C VAL A 421 -19.94 9.56 6.60
N PRO A 422 -19.71 10.32 5.51
CA PRO A 422 -20.23 11.67 5.36
C PRO A 422 -21.76 11.66 5.48
N PRO A 423 -22.37 12.77 5.96
CA PRO A 423 -23.83 12.88 5.99
C PRO A 423 -24.41 12.80 4.57
N SER A 424 -25.59 12.20 4.46
CA SER A 424 -26.35 12.19 3.21
C SER A 424 -26.97 13.55 2.91
N GLY A 425 -27.35 13.77 1.64
CA GLY A 425 -28.10 14.95 1.22
C GLY A 425 -27.27 16.07 0.62
N TYR A 426 -25.97 15.88 0.39
CA TYR A 426 -25.20 16.84 -0.40
C TYR A 426 -25.75 16.95 -1.82
N ALA A 427 -25.95 18.20 -2.28
CA ALA A 427 -26.14 18.48 -3.68
C ALA A 427 -24.79 18.79 -4.33
N ILE A 428 -24.42 18.05 -5.38
CA ILE A 428 -23.18 18.22 -6.13
C ILE A 428 -23.47 18.71 -7.55
N PRO A 429 -22.57 19.49 -8.17
CA PRO A 429 -22.78 19.95 -9.56
C PRO A 429 -22.56 18.81 -10.57
N MET A 430 -23.31 18.86 -11.69
CA MET A 430 -23.11 17.92 -12.79
C MET A 430 -21.70 18.03 -13.37
N GLY A 431 -21.20 16.94 -13.98
CA GLY A 431 -19.91 16.90 -14.67
C GLY A 431 -18.69 17.27 -13.80
N THR A 432 -18.81 17.14 -12.49
CA THR A 432 -17.82 17.59 -11.50
C THR A 432 -17.33 16.42 -10.65
N PRO A 433 -16.02 16.22 -10.50
CA PRO A 433 -15.46 15.21 -9.60
C PRO A 433 -15.81 15.43 -8.13
N PHE A 434 -15.94 14.33 -7.38
CA PHE A 434 -16.18 14.36 -5.94
C PHE A 434 -15.44 13.24 -5.22
N SER A 435 -15.31 13.34 -3.90
CA SER A 435 -14.69 12.31 -3.06
C SER A 435 -15.59 11.99 -1.88
N LEU A 436 -15.77 10.70 -1.61
CA LEU A 436 -16.42 10.21 -0.40
C LEU A 436 -15.34 9.68 0.54
N ALA A 437 -15.28 10.23 1.74
CA ALA A 437 -14.32 9.86 2.77
C ALA A 437 -15.07 9.27 3.96
N GLY A 438 -14.86 7.99 4.22
CA GLY A 438 -15.32 7.33 5.43
C GLY A 438 -14.18 7.10 6.42
N THR A 439 -14.54 6.60 7.59
CA THR A 439 -13.57 6.04 8.56
C THR A 439 -14.12 4.73 9.11
N GLY A 440 -13.23 3.84 9.53
CA GLY A 440 -13.58 2.60 10.18
C GLY A 440 -12.65 2.31 11.35
N THR A 441 -13.16 1.64 12.37
CA THR A 441 -12.37 1.12 13.49
C THR A 441 -12.79 -0.32 13.78
N ASP A 442 -11.83 -1.10 14.24
CA ASP A 442 -12.01 -2.48 14.63
C ASP A 442 -11.65 -2.68 16.09
N ALA A 443 -12.47 -3.45 16.82
CA ALA A 443 -12.28 -3.67 18.26
C ALA A 443 -11.14 -4.66 18.57
N ASP A 444 -10.85 -5.57 17.63
CA ASP A 444 -9.77 -6.55 17.73
C ASP A 444 -8.44 -5.98 17.21
N GLY A 445 -8.48 -4.81 16.59
CA GLY A 445 -7.32 -4.15 16.00
C GLY A 445 -6.97 -4.66 14.61
N ASP A 446 -7.90 -5.31 13.95
CA ASP A 446 -7.70 -5.87 12.62
C ASP A 446 -7.54 -4.78 11.54
N ALA A 447 -6.72 -5.09 10.53
CA ALA A 447 -6.50 -4.21 9.39
C ALA A 447 -7.73 -4.21 8.48
N LEU A 448 -8.38 -3.05 8.39
CA LEU A 448 -9.59 -2.89 7.59
C LEU A 448 -9.29 -2.64 6.11
N THR A 449 -10.14 -3.21 5.27
CA THR A 449 -10.22 -2.86 3.85
C THR A 449 -11.60 -2.32 3.51
N PHE A 450 -11.65 -1.35 2.55
CA PHE A 450 -12.85 -0.59 2.25
C PHE A 450 -13.17 -0.61 0.76
N SER A 451 -14.46 -0.64 0.44
CA SER A 451 -14.96 -0.42 -0.92
C SER A 451 -16.17 0.51 -0.90
N TRP A 452 -16.13 1.57 -1.74
CA TRP A 452 -17.29 2.39 -2.07
C TRP A 452 -17.91 1.88 -3.36
N GLU A 453 -19.21 1.59 -3.34
CA GLU A 453 -19.95 1.04 -4.46
C GLU A 453 -21.23 1.82 -4.69
N GLU A 454 -21.60 2.03 -5.96
CA GLU A 454 -22.86 2.67 -6.33
C GLU A 454 -24.02 1.69 -6.20
N LEU A 455 -25.17 2.16 -5.72
CA LEU A 455 -26.40 1.37 -5.53
C LEU A 455 -27.58 1.94 -6.34
N ASP A 456 -27.30 2.59 -7.46
CA ASP A 456 -28.35 3.10 -8.33
C ASP A 456 -28.86 2.02 -9.30
N LEU A 457 -30.17 2.00 -9.50
CA LEU A 457 -30.88 1.07 -10.40
C LEU A 457 -31.64 1.88 -11.46
N GLY A 458 -31.14 1.91 -12.67
CA GLY A 458 -31.82 2.55 -13.80
C GLY A 458 -32.25 1.56 -14.89
N ASN A 459 -32.55 2.09 -16.04
CA ASN A 459 -32.79 1.27 -17.23
C ASN A 459 -31.49 0.58 -17.67
N ALA A 460 -31.65 -0.52 -18.41
CA ALA A 460 -30.53 -1.11 -19.11
C ALA A 460 -29.94 -0.08 -20.09
N SER A 461 -28.64 0.13 -20.01
CA SER A 461 -27.94 1.11 -20.86
C SER A 461 -26.51 0.71 -21.08
N GLY A 462 -26.01 0.94 -22.30
CA GLY A 462 -24.59 0.94 -22.55
C GLY A 462 -23.89 2.12 -21.85
N LEU A 463 -22.58 2.02 -21.67
CA LEU A 463 -21.77 3.05 -20.97
C LEU A 463 -21.95 4.44 -21.57
N ALA A 464 -22.05 4.54 -22.91
CA ALA A 464 -22.13 5.83 -23.61
C ALA A 464 -23.39 6.64 -23.28
N GLY A 465 -24.53 5.99 -22.98
CA GLY A 465 -25.81 6.65 -22.69
C GLY A 465 -26.04 6.99 -21.23
N ALA A 466 -25.33 6.33 -20.32
CA ALA A 466 -25.63 6.36 -18.88
C ALA A 466 -25.50 7.76 -18.24
N ALA A 467 -24.59 8.60 -18.71
CA ALA A 467 -24.35 9.95 -18.16
C ALA A 467 -25.56 10.90 -18.34
N THR A 468 -26.36 10.71 -19.38
CA THR A 468 -27.50 11.55 -19.75
C THR A 468 -28.85 10.91 -19.43
N ASP A 469 -28.86 9.68 -18.88
CA ASP A 469 -30.06 8.95 -18.55
C ASP A 469 -30.58 9.35 -17.16
N ALA A 470 -31.72 10.03 -17.15
CA ALA A 470 -32.40 10.47 -15.93
C ALA A 470 -33.04 9.33 -15.11
N THR A 471 -33.13 8.09 -15.67
CA THR A 471 -33.57 6.92 -14.91
C THR A 471 -32.55 6.43 -13.89
N ALA A 472 -31.38 7.08 -13.86
CA ALA A 472 -30.29 6.85 -12.93
C ALA A 472 -29.66 5.44 -13.02
N PRO A 473 -29.20 4.98 -14.21
CA PRO A 473 -28.38 3.76 -14.29
C PRO A 473 -27.04 3.97 -13.57
N PRO A 474 -26.37 2.89 -13.12
CA PRO A 474 -25.09 3.01 -12.45
C PRO A 474 -24.00 3.62 -13.38
N LEU A 475 -23.13 4.47 -12.79
CA LEU A 475 -22.11 5.23 -13.50
C LEU A 475 -20.68 4.86 -13.11
N PHE A 476 -20.49 4.27 -11.90
CA PHE A 476 -19.16 4.07 -11.32
C PHE A 476 -18.90 2.60 -11.01
N ARG A 477 -17.93 2.05 -11.74
CA ARG A 477 -17.51 0.64 -11.57
C ARG A 477 -16.97 0.36 -10.17
N SER A 478 -16.98 -0.91 -9.82
CA SER A 478 -16.36 -1.41 -8.58
C SER A 478 -14.83 -1.49 -8.71
N PHE A 479 -14.14 -1.27 -7.58
CA PHE A 479 -12.71 -1.49 -7.41
C PHE A 479 -12.45 -2.45 -6.26
N ALA A 480 -11.36 -3.21 -6.33
CA ALA A 480 -10.94 -4.07 -5.23
C ALA A 480 -10.87 -3.29 -3.90
N PRO A 481 -11.24 -3.90 -2.76
CA PRO A 481 -11.15 -3.26 -1.46
C PRO A 481 -9.74 -2.70 -1.21
N GLN A 482 -9.67 -1.49 -0.65
CA GLN A 482 -8.44 -0.73 -0.40
C GLN A 482 -8.30 -0.44 1.09
N ALA A 483 -7.06 -0.19 1.56
CA ALA A 483 -6.82 0.24 2.95
C ALA A 483 -7.38 1.65 3.24
N SER A 484 -7.59 2.47 2.21
CA SER A 484 -8.19 3.81 2.35
C SER A 484 -9.70 3.74 2.27
N ALA A 485 -10.38 4.33 3.26
CA ALA A 485 -11.82 4.52 3.24
C ALA A 485 -12.27 5.73 2.40
N THR A 486 -11.35 6.34 1.63
CA THR A 486 -11.64 7.47 0.74
C THR A 486 -11.58 7.00 -0.71
N ARG A 487 -12.62 7.30 -1.48
CA ARG A 487 -12.66 7.10 -2.93
C ARG A 487 -13.00 8.40 -3.65
N THR A 488 -12.29 8.65 -4.74
CA THR A 488 -12.53 9.76 -5.67
C THR A 488 -13.29 9.23 -6.90
N PHE A 489 -14.26 9.98 -7.36
CA PHE A 489 -15.14 9.69 -8.50
C PHE A 489 -15.02 10.77 -9.58
N PRO A 490 -14.56 10.42 -10.82
CA PRO A 490 -13.92 9.17 -11.18
C PRO A 490 -12.54 9.00 -10.53
N ALA A 491 -11.86 7.88 -10.77
CA ALA A 491 -10.54 7.58 -10.21
C ALA A 491 -9.56 8.75 -10.36
N LEU A 492 -8.83 9.08 -9.28
CA LEU A 492 -7.95 10.24 -9.24
C LEU A 492 -6.92 10.25 -10.39
N SER A 493 -6.40 9.08 -10.76
CA SER A 493 -5.46 8.95 -11.89
C SER A 493 -6.04 9.43 -13.21
N SER A 494 -7.33 9.18 -13.46
CA SER A 494 -8.02 9.66 -14.67
C SER A 494 -8.20 11.17 -14.66
N ILE A 495 -8.54 11.76 -13.51
CA ILE A 495 -8.65 13.23 -13.35
C ILE A 495 -7.28 13.88 -13.60
N LEU A 496 -6.20 13.36 -13.00
CA LEU A 496 -4.86 13.93 -13.11
C LEU A 496 -4.26 13.83 -14.52
N ASN A 497 -4.57 12.74 -15.21
CA ASN A 497 -4.09 12.50 -16.58
C ASN A 497 -5.02 13.07 -17.65
N ASN A 498 -6.15 13.65 -17.27
CA ASN A 498 -7.21 14.13 -18.19
C ASN A 498 -7.65 13.03 -19.18
N THR A 499 -7.79 11.79 -18.70
CA THR A 499 -8.21 10.63 -19.47
C THR A 499 -9.58 10.16 -19.04
N ALA A 500 -10.32 9.57 -19.96
CA ALA A 500 -11.56 8.89 -19.61
C ALA A 500 -11.25 7.66 -18.75
N SER A 501 -12.07 7.43 -17.74
CA SER A 501 -12.04 6.20 -16.94
C SER A 501 -13.11 5.25 -17.46
N THR A 502 -12.73 4.08 -17.93
CA THR A 502 -13.68 3.09 -18.40
C THR A 502 -14.59 2.63 -17.25
N GLY A 503 -15.91 2.78 -17.44
CA GLY A 503 -16.89 2.43 -16.42
C GLY A 503 -16.96 3.40 -15.24
N GLU A 504 -16.42 4.63 -15.39
CA GLU A 504 -16.62 5.73 -14.46
C GLU A 504 -16.96 7.01 -15.21
N ILE A 505 -18.21 7.42 -15.17
CA ILE A 505 -18.74 8.51 -15.97
C ILE A 505 -19.43 9.51 -15.05
N LEU A 506 -19.05 10.78 -15.14
CA LEU A 506 -19.73 11.84 -14.39
C LEU A 506 -21.13 12.11 -14.94
N PRO A 507 -22.16 12.23 -14.12
CA PRO A 507 -23.52 12.51 -14.56
C PRO A 507 -23.62 13.90 -15.18
N LEU A 508 -24.34 14.00 -16.31
CA LEU A 508 -24.58 15.25 -17.04
C LEU A 508 -26.04 15.73 -16.93
N VAL A 509 -26.84 15.05 -16.13
CA VAL A 509 -28.22 15.40 -15.81
C VAL A 509 -28.45 15.36 -14.30
N ALA A 510 -29.44 16.09 -13.83
CA ALA A 510 -29.86 16.03 -12.42
C ALA A 510 -30.45 14.65 -12.10
N ARG A 511 -29.92 14.02 -11.03
CA ARG A 511 -30.30 12.65 -10.63
C ARG A 511 -29.84 12.37 -9.17
N PRO A 512 -30.40 11.39 -8.49
CA PRO A 512 -29.80 10.85 -7.28
C PRO A 512 -28.54 10.07 -7.60
N LEU A 513 -27.63 9.94 -6.61
CA LEU A 513 -26.51 9.03 -6.56
C LEU A 513 -26.48 8.39 -5.18
N ASN A 514 -26.53 7.07 -5.11
CA ASN A 514 -26.52 6.31 -3.88
C ASN A 514 -25.26 5.45 -3.80
N PHE A 515 -24.53 5.58 -2.70
CA PHE A 515 -23.29 4.86 -2.48
C PHE A 515 -23.32 4.10 -1.16
N ARG A 516 -22.67 2.97 -1.13
CA ARG A 516 -22.40 2.17 0.08
C ARG A 516 -20.91 2.06 0.32
N LEU A 517 -20.47 2.39 1.52
CA LEU A 517 -19.17 1.99 2.05
C LEU A 517 -19.32 0.63 2.70
N THR A 518 -18.47 -0.30 2.29
CA THR A 518 -18.31 -1.61 2.94
C THR A 518 -16.93 -1.68 3.56
N ALA A 519 -16.84 -1.97 4.85
CA ALA A 519 -15.59 -2.30 5.54
C ALA A 519 -15.53 -3.79 5.84
N ARG A 520 -14.33 -4.37 5.69
CA ARG A 520 -14.00 -5.77 5.96
C ARG A 520 -12.78 -5.81 6.87
N ASP A 521 -12.84 -6.62 7.91
CA ASP A 521 -11.70 -6.86 8.82
C ASP A 521 -10.79 -8.01 8.36
N ASN A 522 -11.15 -8.69 7.27
CA ASN A 522 -10.48 -9.89 6.74
C ASN A 522 -10.52 -11.12 7.68
N HIS A 523 -11.29 -11.06 8.77
CA HIS A 523 -11.57 -12.12 9.73
C HIS A 523 -13.05 -12.50 9.79
N SER A 524 -13.75 -12.33 8.68
CA SER A 524 -15.20 -12.56 8.49
C SER A 524 -16.10 -11.43 8.99
N GLY A 525 -15.58 -10.38 9.60
CA GLY A 525 -16.36 -9.23 10.05
C GLY A 525 -16.58 -8.21 8.95
N MET A 526 -17.82 -7.71 8.88
CA MET A 526 -18.22 -6.72 7.89
C MET A 526 -19.20 -5.69 8.48
N ALA A 527 -19.03 -4.44 8.05
CA ALA A 527 -19.98 -3.36 8.29
C ALA A 527 -20.25 -2.57 7.01
N THR A 528 -21.45 -2.00 6.91
CA THR A 528 -21.85 -1.17 5.77
C THR A 528 -22.50 0.13 6.23
N ALA A 529 -22.31 1.20 5.44
CA ALA A 529 -22.96 2.49 5.67
C ALA A 529 -23.26 3.19 4.34
N ASP A 530 -24.41 3.83 4.23
CA ASP A 530 -24.91 4.42 2.99
C ASP A 530 -24.81 5.96 3.00
N VAL A 531 -24.50 6.50 1.81
CA VAL A 531 -24.50 7.94 1.54
C VAL A 531 -25.28 8.20 0.26
N SER A 532 -26.24 9.13 0.34
CA SER A 532 -27.01 9.60 -0.82
C SER A 532 -26.65 11.04 -1.16
N LEU A 533 -26.39 11.29 -2.43
CA LEU A 533 -26.13 12.59 -3.01
C LEU A 533 -27.22 12.94 -4.04
N THR A 534 -27.34 14.21 -4.39
CA THR A 534 -28.18 14.67 -5.49
C THR A 534 -27.32 15.47 -6.48
N VAL A 535 -27.31 15.07 -7.74
CA VAL A 535 -26.70 15.86 -8.80
C VAL A 535 -27.62 17.01 -9.17
N ALA A 536 -27.15 18.23 -9.02
CA ALA A 536 -27.90 19.46 -9.36
C ALA A 536 -27.63 19.87 -10.81
N ALA A 537 -28.58 20.58 -11.41
CA ALA A 537 -28.42 21.19 -12.73
C ALA A 537 -27.51 22.45 -12.71
N ALA A 538 -26.47 22.44 -11.88
CA ALA A 538 -25.41 23.43 -11.73
C ALA A 538 -24.07 22.84 -12.20
N GLY A 539 -23.10 23.68 -12.54
CA GLY A 539 -21.78 23.24 -12.95
C GLY A 539 -21.60 23.05 -14.46
N PRO A 540 -20.52 22.44 -14.93
CA PRO A 540 -19.48 21.79 -14.13
C PRO A 540 -18.58 22.77 -13.39
N PHE A 541 -18.15 22.44 -12.17
CA PHE A 541 -17.16 23.17 -11.41
C PHE A 541 -15.75 22.77 -11.86
N ARG A 542 -14.97 23.73 -12.39
CA ARG A 542 -13.66 23.46 -13.01
C ARG A 542 -12.66 24.56 -12.73
N VAL A 543 -11.36 24.21 -12.57
CA VAL A 543 -10.28 25.18 -12.56
C VAL A 543 -10.04 25.66 -14.00
N THR A 544 -10.12 26.98 -14.20
CA THR A 544 -9.94 27.64 -15.50
C THR A 544 -8.59 28.38 -15.59
N ALA A 545 -7.94 28.68 -14.46
CA ALA A 545 -6.57 29.17 -14.42
C ALA A 545 -5.85 28.63 -13.15
N PRO A 546 -4.71 27.95 -13.33
CA PRO A 546 -4.06 27.63 -14.61
C PRO A 546 -4.77 26.49 -15.34
N SER A 547 -5.05 26.65 -16.64
CA SER A 547 -5.66 25.62 -17.51
C SER A 547 -4.62 24.83 -18.31
N ALA A 548 -3.36 25.24 -18.28
CA ALA A 548 -2.22 24.60 -18.93
C ALA A 548 -1.04 24.57 -17.97
N ALA A 549 0.05 23.92 -18.38
CA ALA A 549 1.30 23.97 -17.63
C ALA A 549 1.85 25.39 -17.53
N ILE A 550 2.26 25.79 -16.34
CA ILE A 550 2.87 27.10 -16.05
C ILE A 550 4.18 26.94 -15.28
N SER A 551 5.02 28.00 -15.36
CA SER A 551 6.19 28.14 -14.52
C SER A 551 6.05 29.40 -13.68
N ALA A 552 6.37 29.29 -12.38
CA ALA A 552 6.33 30.43 -11.45
C ALA A 552 7.47 30.32 -10.44
N ALA A 553 7.83 31.45 -9.82
CA ALA A 553 8.78 31.43 -8.72
C ALA A 553 8.07 31.02 -7.42
N GLY A 554 8.78 30.31 -6.56
CA GLY A 554 8.33 30.07 -5.19
C GLY A 554 8.06 31.40 -4.48
N SER A 555 7.08 31.45 -3.61
CA SER A 555 6.58 32.67 -2.93
C SER A 555 5.99 33.75 -3.86
N SER A 556 5.82 33.49 -5.15
CA SER A 556 5.11 34.43 -6.05
C SER A 556 3.60 34.31 -5.85
N THR A 557 2.91 35.42 -6.12
CA THR A 557 1.44 35.45 -6.13
C THR A 557 0.90 35.01 -7.48
N TYR A 558 -0.22 34.32 -7.48
CA TYR A 558 -0.93 33.87 -8.69
C TYR A 558 -2.45 34.01 -8.51
N THR A 559 -3.13 34.42 -9.56
CA THR A 559 -4.61 34.49 -9.54
C THR A 559 -5.18 33.17 -10.08
N VAL A 560 -5.71 32.35 -9.17
CA VAL A 560 -6.45 31.13 -9.49
C VAL A 560 -7.85 31.50 -9.95
N ARG A 561 -8.37 30.83 -10.99
CA ARG A 561 -9.75 31.05 -11.48
C ARG A 561 -10.47 29.70 -11.67
N TRP A 562 -11.80 29.72 -11.47
CA TRP A 562 -12.65 28.55 -11.66
C TRP A 562 -14.04 28.94 -12.14
N ASP A 563 -14.75 27.99 -12.74
CA ASP A 563 -16.15 28.13 -13.10
C ASP A 563 -17.04 27.88 -11.88
N VAL A 564 -17.85 28.85 -11.49
CA VAL A 564 -18.84 28.73 -10.40
C VAL A 564 -20.13 28.09 -10.92
N LEU A 565 -20.67 28.56 -12.03
CA LEU A 565 -21.85 28.06 -12.75
C LEU A 565 -23.01 27.64 -11.83
N GLY A 566 -23.36 28.51 -10.86
CA GLY A 566 -24.47 28.29 -9.95
C GLY A 566 -24.19 27.36 -8.77
N THR A 567 -22.93 26.97 -8.54
CA THR A 567 -22.57 26.14 -7.39
C THR A 567 -22.62 26.88 -6.06
N ASP A 568 -22.62 28.19 -6.07
CA ASP A 568 -22.80 29.10 -4.94
C ASP A 568 -24.29 29.24 -4.52
N LEU A 569 -25.22 28.84 -5.39
CA LEU A 569 -26.66 28.94 -5.24
C LEU A 569 -27.31 27.60 -4.86
N ALA A 570 -28.56 27.66 -4.40
CA ALA A 570 -29.38 26.46 -4.15
C ALA A 570 -29.55 25.63 -5.44
N PRO A 571 -29.53 24.29 -5.36
CA PRO A 571 -29.47 23.48 -4.15
C PRO A 571 -28.02 23.17 -3.67
N VAL A 572 -26.96 23.52 -4.41
CA VAL A 572 -25.57 23.21 -4.05
C VAL A 572 -25.08 24.01 -2.85
N ASN A 573 -25.43 25.30 -2.78
CA ASN A 573 -25.15 26.21 -1.67
C ASN A 573 -23.67 26.23 -1.20
N CYS A 574 -22.72 26.07 -2.11
CA CYS A 574 -21.30 26.13 -1.77
C CYS A 574 -20.82 27.59 -1.72
N ALA A 575 -20.97 28.23 -0.58
CA ALA A 575 -20.59 29.64 -0.40
C ALA A 575 -19.07 29.86 -0.41
N ASN A 576 -18.30 28.89 0.09
CA ASN A 576 -16.85 29.00 0.21
C ASN A 576 -16.13 27.74 -0.28
N VAL A 577 -14.92 27.95 -0.77
CA VAL A 577 -14.00 26.89 -1.19
C VAL A 577 -12.65 27.05 -0.50
N GLN A 578 -11.90 25.97 -0.38
CA GLN A 578 -10.48 26.00 -0.01
C GLN A 578 -9.60 25.73 -1.24
N ILE A 579 -8.40 26.30 -1.24
CA ILE A 579 -7.43 26.09 -2.32
C ILE A 579 -6.21 25.40 -1.73
N LEU A 580 -5.90 24.23 -2.29
CA LEU A 580 -4.85 23.34 -1.86
C LEU A 580 -3.79 23.20 -2.95
N PHE A 581 -2.57 22.88 -2.56
CA PHE A 581 -1.46 22.67 -3.48
C PHE A 581 -0.78 21.32 -3.23
N SER A 582 -0.43 20.68 -4.31
CA SER A 582 0.34 19.43 -4.39
C SER A 582 1.70 19.69 -5.00
N THR A 583 2.72 18.95 -4.55
CA THR A 583 4.06 18.91 -5.16
C THR A 583 4.38 17.57 -5.82
N ASP A 584 3.48 16.60 -5.75
CA ASP A 584 3.64 15.20 -6.17
C ASP A 584 2.74 14.80 -7.36
N GLY A 585 2.38 15.77 -8.21
CA GLY A 585 1.54 15.54 -9.38
C GLY A 585 0.04 15.51 -9.08
N GLY A 586 -0.39 15.82 -7.84
CA GLY A 586 -1.79 15.78 -7.43
C GLY A 586 -2.18 14.49 -6.70
N GLN A 587 -1.21 13.64 -6.34
CA GLN A 587 -1.48 12.43 -5.55
C GLN A 587 -1.92 12.80 -4.13
N THR A 588 -1.26 13.80 -3.53
CA THR A 588 -1.65 14.38 -2.26
C THR A 588 -1.69 15.91 -2.31
N PHE A 589 -2.45 16.55 -1.43
CA PHE A 589 -2.60 18.01 -1.36
C PHE A 589 -2.33 18.53 0.07
N PRO A 590 -1.11 18.40 0.59
CA PRO A 590 -0.79 18.72 1.99
C PRO A 590 -0.69 20.23 2.27
N THR A 591 -0.48 21.05 1.22
CA THR A 591 -0.27 22.49 1.41
C THR A 591 -1.57 23.26 1.22
N VAL A 592 -2.01 23.98 2.24
CA VAL A 592 -3.17 24.87 2.18
C VAL A 592 -2.71 26.23 1.70
N LEU A 593 -3.10 26.64 0.48
CA LEU A 593 -2.85 27.99 -0.04
C LEU A 593 -3.86 28.99 0.51
N LEU A 594 -5.14 28.61 0.56
CA LEU A 594 -6.20 29.36 1.21
C LEU A 594 -7.13 28.38 1.92
N SER A 595 -7.32 28.54 3.23
CA SER A 595 -8.20 27.69 4.03
C SER A 595 -9.68 27.96 3.75
N SER A 596 -10.02 29.18 3.34
CA SER A 596 -11.38 29.56 2.93
C SER A 596 -11.31 30.82 2.06
N THR A 597 -12.10 30.82 0.97
CA THR A 597 -12.34 31.98 0.10
C THR A 597 -13.76 31.89 -0.45
N PRO A 598 -14.45 33.01 -0.75
CA PRO A 598 -15.77 32.98 -1.40
C PRO A 598 -15.73 32.21 -2.71
N ASN A 599 -16.77 31.43 -3.00
CA ASN A 599 -16.95 30.72 -4.25
C ASN A 599 -17.44 31.67 -5.36
N ASN A 600 -16.60 32.63 -5.73
CA ASN A 600 -16.91 33.69 -6.72
C ASN A 600 -16.10 33.62 -8.01
N GLY A 601 -15.40 32.49 -8.22
CA GLY A 601 -14.66 32.21 -9.44
C GLY A 601 -13.23 32.73 -9.49
N THR A 602 -12.71 33.40 -8.43
CA THR A 602 -11.34 33.91 -8.44
C THR A 602 -10.78 34.08 -7.03
N ALA A 603 -9.48 33.80 -6.89
CA ALA A 603 -8.74 34.11 -5.67
C ALA A 603 -7.26 34.31 -5.97
N GLN A 604 -6.60 35.17 -5.20
CA GLN A 604 -5.15 35.32 -5.23
C GLN A 604 -4.52 34.38 -4.20
N VAL A 605 -3.57 33.59 -4.62
CA VAL A 605 -2.79 32.67 -3.78
C VAL A 605 -1.31 33.00 -3.82
N THR A 606 -0.58 32.62 -2.77
CA THR A 606 0.89 32.67 -2.77
C THR A 606 1.41 31.23 -2.84
N PHE A 607 2.21 30.92 -3.84
CA PHE A 607 2.82 29.59 -3.99
C PHE A 607 3.82 29.31 -2.86
N PRO A 608 3.98 28.03 -2.47
CA PRO A 608 5.01 27.65 -1.49
C PRO A 608 6.41 27.87 -2.05
N LYS A 609 7.41 27.95 -1.18
CA LYS A 609 8.83 28.06 -1.55
C LYS A 609 9.40 26.77 -2.17
N THR A 610 8.74 25.64 -1.93
CA THR A 610 9.20 24.31 -2.36
C THR A 610 9.26 24.21 -3.87
N ALA A 611 10.44 23.88 -4.40
CA ALA A 611 10.62 23.60 -5.83
C ALA A 611 9.88 22.30 -6.22
N THR A 612 9.21 22.35 -7.35
CA THR A 612 8.56 21.17 -7.95
C THR A 612 8.36 21.37 -9.45
N THR A 613 8.37 20.30 -10.22
CA THR A 613 7.97 20.28 -11.63
C THR A 613 6.58 19.70 -11.83
N GLN A 614 5.94 19.24 -10.74
CA GLN A 614 4.67 18.49 -10.75
C GLN A 614 3.61 19.14 -9.85
N GLY A 615 3.68 20.47 -9.67
CA GLY A 615 2.71 21.19 -8.85
C GLY A 615 1.29 21.07 -9.42
N ARG A 616 0.28 20.92 -8.54
CA ARG A 616 -1.15 20.94 -8.88
C ARG A 616 -1.93 21.77 -7.87
N ILE A 617 -2.98 22.43 -8.35
CA ILE A 617 -3.96 23.14 -7.50
C ILE A 617 -5.24 22.32 -7.45
N LYS A 618 -5.77 22.12 -6.25
CA LYS A 618 -7.11 21.60 -6.00
C LYS A 618 -7.98 22.69 -5.37
N ILE A 619 -9.14 22.96 -5.95
CA ILE A 619 -10.18 23.80 -5.36
C ILE A 619 -11.25 22.83 -4.84
N GLN A 620 -11.47 22.84 -3.53
CA GLN A 620 -12.36 21.92 -2.85
C GLN A 620 -13.48 22.69 -2.17
N ALA A 621 -14.70 22.25 -2.36
CA ALA A 621 -15.85 22.80 -1.68
C ALA A 621 -15.74 22.65 -0.16
N ILE A 622 -16.10 23.68 0.60
CA ILE A 622 -16.21 23.61 2.05
C ILE A 622 -17.64 23.16 2.40
N ASN A 623 -17.75 22.17 3.28
CA ASN A 623 -19.02 21.54 3.68
C ASN A 623 -19.75 20.84 2.52
N ASN A 624 -19.02 20.37 1.51
CA ASN A 624 -19.51 19.53 0.43
C ASN A 624 -18.37 18.60 -0.05
N VAL A 625 -18.67 17.67 -0.95
CA VAL A 625 -17.75 16.59 -1.35
C VAL A 625 -17.10 16.80 -2.72
N PHE A 626 -17.52 17.80 -3.50
CA PHE A 626 -17.00 18.04 -4.83
C PHE A 626 -15.74 18.91 -4.84
N PHE A 627 -14.96 18.80 -5.91
CA PHE A 627 -13.72 19.54 -6.11
C PHE A 627 -13.36 19.67 -7.60
N ALA A 628 -12.35 20.48 -7.89
CA ALA A 628 -11.70 20.53 -9.20
C ALA A 628 -10.17 20.58 -9.04
N ILE A 629 -9.44 19.99 -9.99
CA ILE A 629 -7.97 20.04 -10.07
C ILE A 629 -7.61 20.66 -11.42
N ASN A 630 -6.59 21.51 -11.45
CA ASN A 630 -6.10 22.09 -12.72
C ASN A 630 -5.46 21.01 -13.62
N SER A 631 -5.60 21.16 -14.92
CA SER A 631 -5.18 20.15 -15.90
C SER A 631 -3.67 20.10 -16.17
N GLY A 632 -2.95 21.23 -16.04
CA GLY A 632 -1.52 21.33 -16.34
C GLY A 632 -0.63 21.29 -15.10
N ASN A 633 0.61 20.82 -15.24
CA ASN A 633 1.59 20.88 -14.15
C ASN A 633 2.05 22.33 -13.89
N ILE A 634 2.29 22.63 -12.63
CA ILE A 634 2.87 23.90 -12.19
C ILE A 634 4.33 23.62 -11.83
N THR A 635 5.26 24.25 -12.57
CA THR A 635 6.66 24.22 -12.23
C THR A 635 6.96 25.38 -11.28
N LEU A 636 7.35 25.10 -10.04
CA LEU A 636 7.86 26.11 -9.12
C LEU A 636 9.38 26.02 -9.09
N SER A 637 10.06 27.11 -9.49
CA SER A 637 11.46 27.28 -9.17
C SER A 637 11.57 27.58 -7.67
N GLY A 638 12.44 26.89 -6.96
CA GLY A 638 12.84 27.31 -5.62
C GLY A 638 13.32 28.77 -5.66
N SER A 639 13.30 29.47 -4.53
CA SER A 639 14.01 30.73 -4.45
C SER A 639 15.44 30.41 -4.87
N LEU A 640 15.88 30.97 -6.00
CA LEU A 640 17.27 30.82 -6.42
C LEU A 640 18.13 31.39 -5.28
N PRO A 641 19.08 30.60 -4.76
CA PRO A 641 20.09 31.17 -3.84
C PRO A 641 20.78 32.32 -4.53
N VAL A 642 21.38 33.21 -3.76
CA VAL A 642 22.30 34.21 -4.29
C VAL A 642 23.27 33.52 -5.22
N GLU A 643 23.34 33.93 -6.47
CA GLU A 643 24.25 33.37 -7.45
C GLU A 643 25.64 33.96 -7.23
N LEU A 644 26.46 33.26 -6.45
CA LEU A 644 27.87 33.62 -6.25
C LEU A 644 28.63 33.33 -7.55
N THR A 645 29.05 34.38 -8.25
CA THR A 645 29.78 34.26 -9.53
C THR A 645 31.26 34.07 -9.36
N ALA A 646 31.84 34.60 -8.28
CA ALA A 646 33.24 34.46 -7.98
C ALA A 646 33.49 34.50 -6.47
N PHE A 647 34.45 33.72 -6.02
CA PHE A 647 35.06 33.84 -4.69
C PHE A 647 36.54 33.51 -4.79
N SER A 648 37.39 34.44 -4.40
CA SER A 648 38.82 34.31 -4.36
C SER A 648 39.39 34.70 -2.98
N ALA A 649 40.51 34.11 -2.64
CA ALA A 649 41.26 34.44 -1.44
C ALA A 649 42.76 34.41 -1.78
N GLU A 650 43.50 35.48 -1.50
CA GLU A 650 44.88 35.67 -1.88
C GLU A 650 45.70 36.24 -0.73
N ALA A 651 46.96 35.79 -0.58
CA ALA A 651 47.88 36.38 0.41
C ALA A 651 48.37 37.76 -0.04
N ARG A 652 48.32 38.74 0.85
CA ARG A 652 48.89 40.08 0.67
C ARG A 652 49.78 40.41 1.85
N ALA A 653 51.10 40.31 1.65
CA ALA A 653 52.08 40.56 2.70
C ALA A 653 51.75 39.79 4.00
N THR A 654 51.11 40.43 4.98
CA THR A 654 50.79 39.86 6.29
C THR A 654 49.32 39.48 6.47
N SER A 655 48.48 39.70 5.44
CA SER A 655 47.04 39.50 5.47
C SER A 655 46.56 38.57 4.34
N ALA A 656 45.33 38.12 4.42
CA ALA A 656 44.61 37.50 3.31
C ALA A 656 43.50 38.42 2.81
N HIS A 657 43.52 38.71 1.51
CA HIS A 657 42.46 39.44 0.83
C HIS A 657 41.44 38.48 0.23
N LEU A 658 40.20 38.61 0.65
CA LEU A 658 39.07 37.85 0.13
C LEU A 658 38.21 38.78 -0.72
N ALA A 659 37.82 38.31 -1.92
CA ALA A 659 36.92 39.05 -2.81
C ALA A 659 35.89 38.08 -3.39
N TRP A 660 34.66 38.54 -3.47
CA TRP A 660 33.57 37.77 -4.10
C TRP A 660 32.60 38.69 -4.82
N ALA A 661 31.86 38.08 -5.75
CA ALA A 661 30.83 38.75 -6.52
C ALA A 661 29.58 37.88 -6.61
N THR A 662 28.43 38.54 -6.61
CA THR A 662 27.13 37.94 -6.86
C THR A 662 26.57 38.47 -8.19
N ALA A 663 25.89 37.63 -8.98
CA ALA A 663 25.14 38.06 -10.17
C ALA A 663 23.85 38.78 -9.79
N SER A 664 23.20 38.26 -8.78
CA SER A 664 21.95 38.77 -8.19
C SER A 664 21.88 38.38 -6.73
N GLU A 665 21.09 39.09 -5.95
CA GLU A 665 20.79 38.77 -4.56
C GLU A 665 19.29 38.81 -4.31
N LYS A 666 18.79 37.86 -3.52
CA LYS A 666 17.39 37.85 -3.07
C LYS A 666 17.36 37.44 -1.62
N ASN A 667 16.75 38.27 -0.79
CA ASN A 667 16.63 38.08 0.66
C ASN A 667 17.99 37.93 1.40
N ASN A 668 19.11 38.35 0.82
CA ASN A 668 20.42 38.14 1.38
C ASN A 668 20.69 39.12 2.53
N THR A 669 20.76 38.64 3.77
CA THR A 669 21.16 39.47 4.91
C THR A 669 22.65 39.80 4.83
N GLY A 670 23.50 38.88 4.34
CA GLY A 670 24.91 39.07 4.18
C GLY A 670 25.75 37.81 4.28
N PHE A 671 27.04 37.99 4.42
CA PHE A 671 28.03 36.93 4.39
C PHE A 671 28.84 36.92 5.70
N ALA A 672 28.83 35.81 6.43
CA ALA A 672 29.84 35.54 7.44
C ALA A 672 31.08 35.01 6.74
N VAL A 673 32.19 35.74 6.89
CA VAL A 673 33.49 35.28 6.43
C VAL A 673 34.09 34.37 7.47
N GLU A 674 34.46 33.16 7.07
CA GLU A 674 34.94 32.12 7.97
C GLU A 674 36.33 31.62 7.51
N ALA A 675 37.20 31.31 8.50
CA ALA A 675 38.48 30.71 8.23
C ALA A 675 38.76 29.47 9.08
N SER A 676 39.62 28.60 8.57
CA SER A 676 40.04 27.35 9.20
C SER A 676 41.54 27.13 9.00
N ALA A 677 42.22 26.66 10.03
CA ALA A 677 43.61 26.24 9.98
C ALA A 677 43.78 24.81 9.41
N ASP A 678 42.77 23.97 9.43
CA ASP A 678 42.79 22.55 9.08
C ASP A 678 41.81 22.16 7.93
N GLY A 679 41.00 23.12 7.46
CA GLY A 679 39.98 22.91 6.43
C GLY A 679 38.69 22.22 6.93
N THR A 680 38.62 21.89 8.22
CA THR A 680 37.47 21.18 8.80
C THR A 680 36.69 22.02 9.80
N VAL A 681 37.34 22.67 10.73
CA VAL A 681 36.73 23.55 11.75
C VAL A 681 36.84 24.98 11.34
N PHE A 682 35.73 25.61 10.94
CA PHE A 682 35.67 27.00 10.51
C PHE A 682 35.23 27.92 11.65
N ARG A 683 35.88 29.07 11.77
CA ARG A 683 35.57 30.15 12.72
C ARG A 683 35.23 31.43 11.98
N ARG A 684 34.19 32.10 12.42
CA ARG A 684 33.79 33.40 11.87
C ARG A 684 34.82 34.47 12.19
N LEU A 685 35.29 35.16 11.13
CA LEU A 685 36.21 36.29 11.21
C LEU A 685 35.47 37.64 11.25
N GLY A 686 34.41 37.73 10.43
CA GLY A 686 33.68 38.96 10.28
C GLY A 686 32.35 38.78 9.57
N TRP A 687 31.70 39.89 9.35
CA TRP A 687 30.41 39.96 8.65
C TRP A 687 30.46 41.06 7.60
N VAL A 688 29.96 40.77 6.41
CA VAL A 688 29.74 41.73 5.33
C VAL A 688 28.27 41.72 4.97
N ALA A 689 27.58 42.84 5.10
CA ALA A 689 26.18 42.98 4.81
C ALA A 689 25.90 42.76 3.30
N GLY A 690 24.84 42.04 2.97
CA GLY A 690 24.34 41.87 1.60
C GLY A 690 23.51 43.08 1.14
N GLN A 691 23.10 43.08 -0.12
CA GLN A 691 22.22 44.11 -0.70
C GLN A 691 20.73 43.81 -0.47
N GLY A 692 20.39 42.73 0.26
CA GLY A 692 19.02 42.26 0.45
C GLY A 692 18.44 41.72 -0.84
N ASN A 693 17.90 42.56 -1.69
CA ASN A 693 17.39 42.19 -3.01
C ASN A 693 18.06 43.07 -4.09
N SER A 694 18.84 42.46 -4.96
CA SER A 694 19.48 43.10 -6.09
C SER A 694 19.43 42.23 -7.34
N SER A 695 18.97 42.79 -8.45
CA SER A 695 19.04 42.15 -9.77
C SER A 695 20.32 42.49 -10.54
N SER A 696 21.18 43.32 -9.95
CA SER A 696 22.47 43.73 -10.52
C SER A 696 23.62 43.08 -9.80
N PRO A 697 24.75 42.81 -10.47
CA PRO A 697 25.93 42.26 -9.84
C PRO A 697 26.44 43.12 -8.70
N SER A 698 26.84 42.50 -7.59
CA SER A 698 27.45 43.17 -6.45
C SER A 698 28.85 42.60 -6.18
N GLN A 699 29.76 43.43 -5.72
CA GLN A 699 31.13 43.04 -5.38
C GLN A 699 31.39 43.32 -3.92
N TYR A 700 32.09 42.40 -3.30
CA TYR A 700 32.43 42.41 -1.88
C TYR A 700 33.88 42.08 -1.65
N GLN A 701 34.45 42.58 -0.54
CA GLN A 701 35.79 42.25 -0.12
C GLN A 701 35.90 42.19 1.40
N PHE A 702 36.89 41.46 1.88
CA PHE A 702 37.20 41.32 3.28
C PHE A 702 38.72 41.11 3.44
N GLU A 703 39.32 41.75 4.44
CA GLU A 703 40.74 41.62 4.72
C GLU A 703 40.94 40.88 6.05
N ASP A 704 41.59 39.74 6.03
CA ASP A 704 42.00 39.03 7.23
C ASP A 704 43.42 39.40 7.61
N GLY A 705 43.56 40.35 8.53
CA GLY A 705 44.84 40.79 9.08
C GLY A 705 45.52 39.79 10.01
N THR A 706 44.87 38.63 10.25
CA THR A 706 45.35 37.63 11.22
C THR A 706 46.04 36.43 10.56
N LEU A 707 46.34 36.48 9.25
CA LEU A 707 46.88 35.36 8.47
C LEU A 707 48.10 34.70 9.11
N ALA A 708 49.02 35.48 9.72
CA ALA A 708 50.20 34.98 10.41
C ALA A 708 49.87 34.21 11.72
N GLN A 709 48.72 34.42 12.29
CA GLN A 709 48.34 33.85 13.62
C GLN A 709 47.86 32.43 13.55
N TYR A 710 47.50 31.89 12.36
CA TYR A 710 47.05 30.53 12.21
C TYR A 710 48.13 29.49 12.42
N GLY A 711 49.40 29.83 12.28
CA GLY A 711 50.53 28.96 12.53
C GLY A 711 50.69 27.81 11.55
N ASN A 712 49.88 27.75 10.50
CA ASN A 712 49.85 26.72 9.46
C ASN A 712 50.37 27.29 8.14
N PRO A 713 50.98 26.46 7.26
CA PRO A 713 51.44 26.91 5.95
C PRO A 713 50.29 27.26 4.99
N THR A 714 49.08 26.81 5.32
CA THR A 714 47.88 27.05 4.52
C THR A 714 46.72 27.40 5.45
N VAL A 715 45.91 28.39 5.08
CA VAL A 715 44.66 28.76 5.73
C VAL A 715 43.52 28.62 4.72
N TYR A 716 42.40 28.08 5.16
CA TYR A 716 41.21 27.83 4.35
C TYR A 716 40.14 28.86 4.67
N TYR A 717 39.49 29.40 3.65
CA TYR A 717 38.43 30.39 3.77
C TYR A 717 37.15 29.92 3.07
N ARG A 718 36.01 30.25 3.65
CA ARG A 718 34.69 30.12 3.03
C ARG A 718 33.78 31.27 3.43
N LEU A 719 32.76 31.48 2.63
CA LEU A 719 31.67 32.40 2.95
C LEU A 719 30.48 31.55 3.43
N ARG A 720 29.81 31.98 4.48
CA ARG A 720 28.50 31.49 4.89
C ARG A 720 27.53 32.63 4.66
N GLN A 721 26.78 32.54 3.58
CA GLN A 721 25.69 33.43 3.25
C GLN A 721 24.49 33.12 4.19
N ILE A 722 23.81 34.14 4.64
CA ILE A 722 22.65 34.04 5.52
C ILE A 722 21.54 34.90 4.93
N ASP A 723 20.40 34.27 4.66
CA ASP A 723 19.19 34.95 4.16
C ASP A 723 18.36 35.54 5.32
N VAL A 724 17.40 36.41 4.99
CA VAL A 724 16.50 37.03 5.98
C VAL A 724 15.71 36.03 6.81
N ASP A 725 15.42 34.86 6.25
CA ASP A 725 14.70 33.78 6.93
C ASP A 725 15.61 32.82 7.72
N GLY A 726 16.93 33.12 7.78
CA GLY A 726 17.89 32.30 8.48
C GLY A 726 18.45 31.12 7.67
N THR A 727 18.06 30.95 6.42
CA THR A 727 18.65 29.92 5.54
C THR A 727 20.12 30.22 5.30
N GLU A 728 20.96 29.19 5.41
CA GLU A 728 22.41 29.30 5.26
C GLU A 728 22.91 28.55 4.02
N THR A 729 23.81 29.20 3.26
CA THR A 729 24.48 28.59 2.10
C THR A 729 25.97 28.84 2.18
N PHE A 730 26.79 27.83 1.84
CA PHE A 730 28.24 27.93 1.89
C PHE A 730 28.85 28.06 0.49
N SER A 731 29.87 28.93 0.39
CA SER A 731 30.70 29.00 -0.82
C SER A 731 31.64 27.77 -0.92
N PRO A 732 32.23 27.55 -2.09
CA PRO A 732 33.40 26.70 -2.19
C PRO A 732 34.52 27.21 -1.26
N VAL A 733 35.32 26.29 -0.69
CA VAL A 733 36.46 26.63 0.15
C VAL A 733 37.63 27.12 -0.75
N ARG A 734 38.32 28.17 -0.30
CA ARG A 734 39.54 28.67 -0.93
C ARG A 734 40.70 28.53 0.03
N SER A 735 41.87 28.13 -0.46
CA SER A 735 43.08 28.00 0.34
C SER A 735 44.05 29.12 0.04
N VAL A 736 44.68 29.66 1.06
CA VAL A 736 45.70 30.70 0.96
C VAL A 736 46.98 30.16 1.57
N ALA A 737 48.05 30.14 0.79
CA ALA A 737 49.37 29.78 1.29
C ALA A 737 49.91 30.94 2.14
N VAL A 738 50.29 30.68 3.37
CA VAL A 738 50.90 31.65 4.26
C VAL A 738 52.38 31.84 3.85
N PRO A 739 52.84 33.07 3.55
CA PRO A 739 54.25 33.30 3.20
C PRO A 739 55.19 32.69 4.22
N ALA A 740 56.23 31.98 3.76
CA ALA A 740 57.10 31.15 4.60
C ALA A 740 57.80 31.95 5.78
N GLY A 741 58.01 33.24 5.62
CA GLY A 741 58.55 34.09 6.69
C GLY A 741 57.53 34.44 7.80
N LEU A 742 56.24 34.31 7.53
CA LEU A 742 55.16 34.61 8.48
C LEU A 742 54.73 33.38 9.29
N ALA A 743 54.70 32.24 8.66
CA ALA A 743 54.25 30.98 9.29
C ALA A 743 55.18 30.49 10.41
N ALA A 744 56.43 30.98 10.44
CA ALA A 744 57.45 30.59 11.43
C ALA A 744 57.60 31.56 12.62
N GLN A 745 56.82 32.64 12.70
CA GLN A 745 56.99 33.59 13.79
C GLN A 745 56.27 33.11 15.07
N PHE A 746 57.06 33.17 16.18
CA PHE A 746 56.51 32.94 17.51
C PHE A 746 55.66 34.11 17.95
N GLN A 747 54.34 33.93 18.06
CA GLN A 747 53.36 34.96 18.39
C GLN A 747 52.45 34.48 19.53
N VAL A 748 51.94 35.45 20.31
CA VAL A 748 51.11 35.24 21.48
C VAL A 748 49.98 36.25 21.46
N TRP A 749 48.72 35.78 21.43
CA TRP A 749 47.53 36.66 21.41
C TRP A 749 46.29 35.97 22.01
N PRO A 750 45.29 36.72 22.51
CA PRO A 750 45.27 38.14 22.68
C PRO A 750 46.30 38.57 23.73
N ASN A 751 46.77 39.83 23.61
CA ASN A 751 47.63 40.42 24.57
C ASN A 751 47.27 41.92 24.68
N PRO A 752 46.57 42.35 25.72
CA PRO A 752 46.31 41.65 27.00
C PRO A 752 45.36 40.44 26.86
N ALA A 753 45.46 39.48 27.80
CA ALA A 753 44.69 38.27 27.91
C ALA A 753 43.95 38.22 29.24
N ARG A 754 42.78 37.50 29.28
CA ARG A 754 41.99 37.32 30.52
C ARG A 754 41.93 35.88 30.99
N ALA A 755 41.47 34.94 30.11
CA ALA A 755 41.24 33.56 30.48
C ALA A 755 42.15 32.59 29.73
N ALA A 756 42.53 32.89 28.50
CA ALA A 756 43.37 32.03 27.67
C ALA A 756 44.18 32.86 26.67
N VAL A 757 45.24 32.27 26.16
CA VAL A 757 46.10 32.87 25.13
C VAL A 757 46.48 31.82 24.09
N SER A 758 46.47 32.21 22.84
CA SER A 758 46.92 31.40 21.70
C SER A 758 48.40 31.67 21.43
N VAL A 759 49.15 30.61 21.13
CA VAL A 759 50.58 30.68 20.84
C VAL A 759 50.83 30.01 19.49
N ALA A 760 51.32 30.79 18.50
CA ALA A 760 51.72 30.28 17.19
C ALA A 760 53.23 30.23 17.01
N GLY A 761 53.70 29.55 15.94
CA GLY A 761 55.13 29.41 15.66
C GLY A 761 55.83 28.35 16.54
N VAL A 762 55.06 27.40 17.06
CA VAL A 762 55.53 26.29 17.88
C VAL A 762 55.23 24.96 17.17
N ALA A 763 56.23 24.16 16.88
CA ALA A 763 56.07 22.89 16.20
C ALA A 763 55.49 21.78 17.16
N PRO A 764 54.80 20.77 16.61
CA PRO A 764 54.35 19.62 17.40
C PRO A 764 55.54 18.98 18.16
N GLY A 765 55.30 18.59 19.43
CA GLY A 765 56.32 18.08 20.34
C GLY A 765 57.07 19.13 21.14
N GLN A 766 56.95 20.41 20.84
CA GLN A 766 57.62 21.49 21.59
C GLN A 766 56.79 21.96 22.78
N VAL A 767 57.48 22.40 23.82
CA VAL A 767 56.88 22.87 25.08
C VAL A 767 56.76 24.40 25.08
N VAL A 768 55.55 24.88 25.39
CA VAL A 768 55.26 26.28 25.68
C VAL A 768 55.20 26.46 27.18
N GLN A 769 55.89 27.45 27.71
CA GLN A 769 55.97 27.77 29.15
C GLN A 769 55.46 29.19 29.40
N LEU A 770 54.62 29.32 30.45
CA LEU A 770 54.25 30.58 31.05
C LEU A 770 55.09 30.81 32.28
N LEU A 771 55.83 31.93 32.33
CA LEU A 771 56.74 32.27 33.40
C LEU A 771 56.34 33.61 34.01
N ASP A 772 56.59 33.83 35.28
CA ASP A 772 56.58 35.17 35.90
C ASP A 772 57.84 35.95 35.55
N LEU A 773 57.91 37.23 35.98
CA LEU A 773 59.06 38.09 35.70
C LEU A 773 60.32 37.64 36.38
N THR A 774 60.27 36.79 37.37
CA THR A 774 61.41 36.20 38.04
C THR A 774 61.93 34.93 37.33
N GLY A 775 61.23 34.46 36.31
CA GLY A 775 61.56 33.27 35.54
C GLY A 775 60.99 31.99 36.14
N ARG A 776 60.11 32.06 37.15
CA ARG A 776 59.47 30.92 37.75
C ARG A 776 58.37 30.36 36.80
N LEU A 777 58.36 29.05 36.59
CA LEU A 777 57.37 28.38 35.77
C LEU A 777 56.02 28.35 36.49
N LEU A 778 54.98 28.85 35.79
CA LEU A 778 53.64 28.91 36.28
C LEU A 778 52.75 27.88 35.58
N LEU A 779 52.96 27.64 34.28
CA LEU A 779 52.22 26.70 33.47
C LEU A 779 53.10 26.23 32.32
N GLN A 780 52.96 24.95 31.91
CA GLN A 780 53.56 24.48 30.68
C GLN A 780 52.57 23.57 29.92
N LYS A 781 52.65 23.62 28.60
CA LYS A 781 51.82 22.75 27.73
C LYS A 781 52.64 22.36 26.51
N THR A 782 52.59 21.10 26.13
CA THR A 782 53.24 20.62 24.92
C THR A 782 52.31 20.76 23.73
N GLN A 783 52.82 21.27 22.61
CA GLN A 783 52.10 21.32 21.36
C GLN A 783 51.89 19.91 20.81
N SER A 784 50.64 19.46 20.65
CA SER A 784 50.33 18.13 20.19
C SER A 784 49.96 18.06 18.71
N THR A 785 49.56 19.17 18.10
CA THR A 785 49.06 19.26 16.72
C THR A 785 49.72 20.44 15.99
N SER A 786 49.62 20.47 14.68
CA SER A 786 49.97 21.66 13.87
C SER A 786 48.90 22.75 14.09
N GLY A 787 49.29 23.99 14.33
CA GLY A 787 48.42 25.13 14.56
C GLY A 787 48.72 25.87 15.87
N PRO A 788 47.98 26.94 16.23
CA PRO A 788 48.16 27.67 17.47
C PRO A 788 47.81 26.81 18.71
N LEU A 789 48.72 26.78 19.67
CA LEU A 789 48.46 26.16 20.96
C LEU A 789 47.61 27.09 21.83
N GLN A 790 46.47 26.60 22.32
CA GLN A 790 45.65 27.29 23.31
C GLN A 790 46.22 27.03 24.71
N LEU A 791 46.62 28.05 25.40
CA LEU A 791 47.12 28.02 26.77
C LEU A 791 46.07 28.65 27.69
N GLU A 792 45.37 27.86 28.45
CA GLU A 792 44.43 28.31 29.47
C GLU A 792 45.18 28.94 30.65
N LEU A 793 44.85 30.17 31.00
CA LEU A 793 45.48 30.86 32.13
C LEU A 793 44.77 30.44 33.44
N PRO A 794 45.53 30.05 34.48
CA PRO A 794 44.94 29.71 35.77
C PRO A 794 44.08 30.85 36.31
N SER A 795 42.90 30.56 36.84
CA SER A 795 42.05 31.59 37.45
C SER A 795 42.65 32.25 38.66
N SER A 796 43.71 31.65 39.24
CA SER A 796 44.51 32.20 40.32
C SER A 796 45.64 33.14 39.87
N LEU A 797 45.79 33.33 38.54
CA LEU A 797 46.86 34.15 38.02
C LEU A 797 46.52 35.63 38.24
N ALA A 798 47.37 36.36 38.99
CA ALA A 798 47.13 37.77 39.24
C ALA A 798 47.27 38.60 37.97
N GLN A 799 46.59 39.74 37.94
CA GLN A 799 46.82 40.72 36.89
C GLN A 799 48.28 41.20 36.89
N GLY A 800 48.89 41.23 35.74
CA GLY A 800 50.30 41.61 35.64
C GLY A 800 50.98 41.23 34.35
N ILE A 801 52.30 41.29 34.36
CA ILE A 801 53.14 41.00 33.20
C ILE A 801 53.80 39.63 33.42
N TYR A 802 53.68 38.76 32.38
CA TYR A 802 54.21 37.43 32.30
C TYR A 802 55.00 37.21 31.01
N VAL A 803 55.72 36.13 30.92
CA VAL A 803 56.50 35.73 29.75
C VAL A 803 56.07 34.39 29.25
N VAL A 804 55.67 34.34 27.98
CA VAL A 804 55.43 33.08 27.28
C VAL A 804 56.73 32.72 26.54
N ARG A 805 57.23 31.51 26.78
CA ARG A 805 58.47 31.03 26.17
C ARG A 805 58.26 29.72 25.41
N ALA A 806 58.80 29.65 24.20
CA ALA A 806 58.92 28.40 23.44
C ALA A 806 60.10 28.51 22.46
N ASN A 807 60.80 27.44 22.14
CA ASN A 807 61.88 27.39 21.15
C ASN A 807 62.98 28.42 21.35
N GLY A 808 63.32 28.72 22.60
CA GLY A 808 64.29 29.77 22.87
C GLY A 808 63.83 31.22 22.63
N GLN A 809 62.60 31.38 22.14
CA GLN A 809 61.94 32.68 21.96
C GLN A 809 61.04 33.01 23.14
N SER A 810 60.94 34.27 23.47
CA SER A 810 60.07 34.76 24.53
C SER A 810 59.19 35.93 24.04
N ARG A 811 57.97 36.00 24.53
CA ARG A 811 56.99 37.08 24.30
C ARG A 811 56.40 37.53 25.63
N ARG A 812 56.29 38.84 25.79
CA ARG A 812 55.63 39.44 26.95
C ARG A 812 54.08 39.21 26.78
N LEU A 813 53.48 38.80 27.86
CA LEU A 813 52.02 38.66 27.99
C LEU A 813 51.55 39.57 29.12
N VAL A 814 50.57 40.40 28.87
CA VAL A 814 49.80 41.12 29.88
C VAL A 814 48.55 40.38 30.22
N VAL A 815 48.28 40.13 31.49
CA VAL A 815 47.08 39.50 32.00
C VAL A 815 46.23 40.54 32.74
N GLU A 816 44.96 40.65 32.34
CA GLU A 816 43.95 41.57 32.92
C GLU A 816 42.84 40.88 33.65
#